data_d77f4b90a051df8d984dadb8f0416da3
#
_entry.id   d77f4b90a051df8d984dadb8f0416da3
#
_cell.length_a   1.000
_cell.length_b   1.000
_cell.length_c   1.000
_cell.angle_alpha   90.00
_cell.angle_beta   90.00
_cell.angle_gamma   90.00
#
_symmetry.space_group_name_H-M   'P 1'
#
loop_
_entity.id
_entity.type
_entity.pdbx_description
1 polymer ?
#
loop_
_entity_poly.entity_id
_entity_poly.type
_entity_poly.pdbx_seq_one_letter_code
_entity_poly.pdbx_strand_id
1 'polypeptide(L)'
;MRNSRRAGKPAGKKPEKQGLLGLFTKGKNIPTTAQQTLPYREMYRDGVCRVADRYYTKTIEYEDINYQLAQSEDQAAIFDGWSACLNYFDSSLPFQLSFLNHRSRPGSRYSVNIPMQDDDYNSVRCEYVEMLENQIAKSNNGIVRTKLLTFGVNVDDLSTARARLERVEADICGNFKKLGVKCRSLSGLERLELLHGQLHPGSGSPFRFSWDMIPKTGLSTKDFIAPDSFDFRFSRLFRVGTTWGAASYLQILASELSDKLLAELLEMDAEMTITLHIQTVDQAAAVKSIKAKVSDIDKMKVEEQKKAARSGYDMDILPPDLVTYSNDAKTLLEDLQSRNERMFLLTFLVVNMAPTRRELDNDLFTVSGIVQKYNCTLKRLDFQQEDGFLSSLPLGHNGIEIKRGMTTSSTAIFVPFMTQELRMDGEAVYYGLNALSHNVIMANRKKLKNPNGLFLGVPGSGKSFAAKRELVNVFLATKDRIIVVDPMGEYSPLIRRLGGQVIEIAPDSPHHINPMDIDLSFDEENPMALKADFILSLMELIVGGKDGLQPVERTVIDRCVRQMYREHLQDPETSKMPTLQTLYDLLCSQPEGEAVRLATALEIYVSGSLNVFNHETNVDLNRRLVCLDLKKLGAGLRTIAMLIMQDLVNSQVSMNFLRGIATWCYFDEFHVLLRDRLTASYCVAIWKMLRKKGCVPSALTQNVKDFLASPEIENIFENSDFLVLLSQAQGDRQILAKQLGISPHQLSYVTHTNSGEGLLFFGNTTIPFVDRFPQNTELYAIMTTRPEDKKQEMNRA
;
A
#
# COMPACT_ATOMS: atom_id res chain seq x y z
N MET A 1 28.72 48.78 -82.09
CA MET A 1 29.53 48.31 -80.98
C MET A 1 28.92 48.66 -79.68
N ARG A 2 28.46 47.87 -78.88
CA ARG A 2 27.72 47.84 -77.63
C ARG A 2 26.20 47.68 -77.76
N ASN A 3 25.77 46.40 -77.85
CA ASN A 3 24.38 45.97 -77.65
C ASN A 3 24.11 45.83 -76.17
N SER A 4 23.18 46.63 -75.62
CA SER A 4 22.59 46.42 -74.29
C SER A 4 21.25 45.67 -74.43
N ARG A 5 21.18 44.43 -73.99
CA ARG A 5 19.92 43.68 -73.88
C ARG A 5 19.17 44.11 -72.67
N ARG A 6 17.95 44.61 -72.84
CA ARG A 6 16.94 44.87 -71.82
C ARG A 6 16.33 43.54 -71.35
N ALA A 7 16.37 43.25 -70.00
CA ALA A 7 15.67 42.10 -69.38
C ALA A 7 14.20 42.48 -69.20
N GLY A 8 13.31 41.64 -69.68
CA GLY A 8 11.86 41.77 -69.53
C GLY A 8 11.41 41.42 -68.06
N LYS A 9 10.49 42.22 -67.50
CA LYS A 9 9.82 41.95 -66.23
C LYS A 9 8.85 40.78 -66.44
N PRO A 10 8.75 39.77 -65.41
CA PRO A 10 7.73 38.76 -65.52
C PRO A 10 6.35 39.30 -65.10
N ALA A 11 5.33 38.87 -65.84
CA ALA A 11 3.94 39.25 -65.71
C ALA A 11 3.37 38.79 -64.25
N GLY A 12 2.72 39.74 -63.60
CA GLY A 12 2.07 39.49 -62.32
C GLY A 12 0.87 38.53 -62.47
N LYS A 13 0.88 37.45 -61.72
CA LYS A 13 -0.27 36.58 -61.54
C LYS A 13 -1.37 37.34 -60.77
N LYS A 14 -2.59 37.33 -61.29
CA LYS A 14 -3.82 37.83 -60.63
C LYS A 14 -4.06 37.00 -59.39
N PRO A 15 -4.50 37.62 -58.26
CA PRO A 15 -4.84 36.84 -57.09
C PRO A 15 -6.13 36.02 -57.34
N GLU A 16 -6.01 34.71 -57.24
CA GLU A 16 -7.19 33.82 -57.13
C GLU A 16 -8.04 34.22 -55.95
N LYS A 17 -9.36 34.34 -56.16
CA LYS A 17 -10.33 34.54 -55.11
C LYS A 17 -10.34 33.31 -54.21
N GLN A 18 -9.73 33.42 -53.05
CA GLN A 18 -9.88 32.42 -51.98
C GLN A 18 -11.31 32.46 -51.49
N GLY A 19 -12.04 31.35 -51.65
CA GLY A 19 -13.39 31.20 -51.09
C GLY A 19 -13.37 31.26 -49.55
N LEU A 20 -14.50 31.55 -48.94
CA LEU A 20 -14.71 31.69 -47.47
C LEU A 20 -14.10 30.50 -46.70
N LEU A 21 -14.09 29.31 -47.25
CA LEU A 21 -13.44 28.11 -46.66
C LEU A 21 -11.89 28.24 -46.57
N GLY A 22 -11.21 29.03 -47.38
CA GLY A 22 -9.78 29.23 -47.31
C GLY A 22 -9.32 30.14 -46.17
N LEU A 23 -10.23 30.87 -45.53
CA LEU A 23 -9.94 31.69 -44.34
C LEU A 23 -9.81 30.87 -43.05
N PHE A 24 -10.41 29.67 -43.03
CA PHE A 24 -10.36 28.74 -41.89
C PHE A 24 -9.22 27.74 -41.92
N THR A 25 -8.48 27.65 -43.05
CA THR A 25 -7.39 26.66 -43.25
C THR A 25 -6.00 27.29 -43.36
N LYS A 26 -5.77 28.48 -42.78
CA LYS A 26 -4.45 29.05 -42.72
C LYS A 26 -3.50 28.22 -41.87
N GLY A 27 -2.75 27.28 -42.48
CA GLY A 27 -1.38 26.96 -42.07
C GLY A 27 -1.18 25.89 -41.02
N LYS A 28 -2.17 25.02 -40.65
CA LYS A 28 -1.83 23.75 -39.98
C LYS A 28 -1.56 22.69 -41.05
N ASN A 29 -0.36 22.14 -41.11
CA ASN A 29 -0.08 20.90 -41.83
C ASN A 29 -0.98 19.83 -41.17
N ILE A 30 -2.05 19.43 -41.84
CA ILE A 30 -2.96 18.40 -41.36
C ILE A 30 -2.16 17.08 -41.27
N PRO A 31 -2.05 16.43 -40.10
CA PRO A 31 -1.34 15.17 -39.98
C PRO A 31 -1.95 14.13 -40.92
N THR A 32 -1.14 13.44 -41.70
CA THR A 32 -1.59 12.39 -42.61
C THR A 32 -1.37 10.99 -42.08
N THR A 33 -0.62 10.85 -40.98
CA THR A 33 -0.32 9.57 -40.33
C THR A 33 -0.53 9.66 -38.81
N ALA A 34 -0.77 8.53 -38.19
CA ALA A 34 -0.92 8.44 -36.74
C ALA A 34 0.33 8.95 -35.98
N GLN A 35 1.52 8.71 -36.50
CA GLN A 35 2.78 9.20 -35.93
C GLN A 35 2.85 10.73 -35.93
N GLN A 36 2.37 11.38 -37.01
CA GLN A 36 2.36 12.84 -37.10
C GLN A 36 1.36 13.49 -36.17
N THR A 37 0.30 12.80 -35.81
CA THR A 37 -0.72 13.25 -34.84
C THR A 37 -0.16 13.35 -33.42
N LEU A 38 0.83 12.51 -33.03
CA LEU A 38 1.37 12.52 -31.68
C LEU A 38 2.07 13.83 -31.32
N PRO A 39 1.71 14.50 -30.21
CA PRO A 39 2.11 15.87 -29.90
C PRO A 39 3.47 15.98 -29.21
N TYR A 40 4.49 15.27 -29.72
CA TYR A 40 5.89 15.46 -29.31
C TYR A 40 6.81 15.28 -30.49
N ARG A 41 8.04 15.78 -30.39
CA ARG A 41 9.04 15.67 -31.45
C ARG A 41 10.00 14.53 -31.22
N GLU A 42 10.61 14.49 -30.04
CA GLU A 42 11.67 13.53 -29.70
C GLU A 42 11.53 13.07 -28.25
N MET A 43 11.78 11.79 -28.01
CA MET A 43 11.92 11.18 -26.68
C MET A 43 13.38 10.76 -26.51
N TYR A 44 13.99 11.11 -25.36
CA TYR A 44 15.37 10.75 -25.05
C TYR A 44 15.45 9.64 -24.01
N ARG A 45 16.60 8.94 -23.92
CA ARG A 45 16.81 7.80 -23.01
C ARG A 45 16.60 8.16 -21.54
N ASP A 46 16.99 9.36 -21.14
CA ASP A 46 16.90 9.91 -19.78
C ASP A 46 15.50 10.37 -19.38
N GLY A 47 14.49 10.11 -20.21
CA GLY A 47 13.10 10.49 -19.93
C GLY A 47 12.76 11.93 -20.30
N VAL A 48 13.70 12.73 -20.80
CA VAL A 48 13.39 14.06 -21.34
C VAL A 48 12.63 13.88 -22.65
N CYS A 49 11.55 14.65 -22.84
CA CYS A 49 10.76 14.68 -24.06
C CYS A 49 10.73 16.09 -24.63
N ARG A 50 11.12 16.26 -25.90
CA ARG A 50 10.96 17.50 -26.65
C ARG A 50 9.57 17.53 -27.26
N VAL A 51 8.67 18.31 -26.66
CA VAL A 51 7.27 18.44 -27.10
C VAL A 51 7.14 19.46 -28.24
N ALA A 52 7.77 20.64 -28.10
CA ALA A 52 7.81 21.70 -29.12
C ALA A 52 9.25 22.21 -29.33
N ASP A 53 9.45 23.19 -30.20
CA ASP A 53 10.79 23.69 -30.56
C ASP A 53 11.65 24.05 -29.34
N ARG A 54 11.06 24.69 -28.34
CA ARG A 54 11.74 25.19 -27.15
C ARG A 54 11.15 24.60 -25.86
N TYR A 55 10.21 23.67 -25.96
CA TYR A 55 9.51 23.11 -24.78
C TYR A 55 9.91 21.66 -24.55
N TYR A 56 10.51 21.42 -23.39
CA TYR A 56 10.99 20.12 -22.95
C TYR A 56 10.29 19.73 -21.66
N THR A 57 9.93 18.44 -21.52
CA THR A 57 9.20 17.91 -20.35
C THR A 57 9.86 16.67 -19.77
N LYS A 58 9.63 16.44 -18.48
CA LYS A 58 9.99 15.22 -17.77
C LYS A 58 8.79 14.75 -16.95
N THR A 59 8.70 13.46 -16.65
CA THR A 59 7.57 12.86 -15.94
C THR A 59 8.05 12.08 -14.74
N ILE A 60 7.42 12.30 -13.60
CA ILE A 60 7.62 11.59 -12.34
C ILE A 60 6.38 10.74 -12.08
N GLU A 61 6.58 9.48 -11.70
CA GLU A 61 5.56 8.63 -11.09
C GLU A 61 5.65 8.76 -9.57
N TYR A 62 4.51 8.88 -8.88
CA TYR A 62 4.46 8.99 -7.43
C TYR A 62 3.45 8.02 -6.82
N GLU A 63 3.79 7.54 -5.61
CA GLU A 63 2.96 6.63 -4.84
C GLU A 63 1.88 7.38 -4.05
N ASP A 64 0.93 6.63 -3.54
CA ASP A 64 -0.15 7.15 -2.70
C ASP A 64 0.25 7.23 -1.22
N ILE A 65 -0.41 8.11 -0.49
CA ILE A 65 -0.39 8.17 0.96
C ILE A 65 -1.81 8.11 1.50
N ASN A 66 -1.96 7.76 2.75
CA ASN A 66 -3.26 7.50 3.36
C ASN A 66 -3.93 8.83 3.77
N TYR A 67 -4.50 9.55 2.81
CA TYR A 67 -5.20 10.81 3.06
C TYR A 67 -6.63 10.60 3.57
N GLN A 68 -7.41 9.73 2.91
CA GLN A 68 -8.83 9.54 3.24
C GLN A 68 -9.08 8.94 4.62
N LEU A 69 -8.16 8.14 5.11
CA LEU A 69 -8.26 7.44 6.39
C LEU A 69 -7.47 8.13 7.51
N ALA A 70 -6.76 9.20 7.21
CA ALA A 70 -5.96 9.94 8.19
C ALA A 70 -6.84 10.65 9.24
N GLN A 71 -6.26 11.00 10.36
CA GLN A 71 -6.92 11.89 11.33
C GLN A 71 -7.07 13.29 10.75
N SER A 72 -8.05 14.05 11.26
CA SER A 72 -8.34 15.40 10.72
C SER A 72 -7.12 16.33 10.78
N GLU A 73 -6.28 16.21 11.80
CA GLU A 73 -5.04 16.98 11.93
C GLU A 73 -4.01 16.59 10.87
N ASP A 74 -3.86 15.28 10.61
CA ASP A 74 -2.97 14.77 9.56
C ASP A 74 -3.48 15.12 8.16
N GLN A 75 -4.81 15.06 7.94
CA GLN A 75 -5.41 15.50 6.68
C GLN A 75 -5.13 16.98 6.41
N ALA A 76 -5.25 17.83 7.44
CA ALA A 76 -4.93 19.25 7.33
C ALA A 76 -3.44 19.46 7.03
N ALA A 77 -2.54 18.72 7.71
CA ALA A 77 -1.09 18.81 7.47
C ALA A 77 -0.72 18.35 6.04
N ILE A 78 -1.35 17.28 5.53
CA ILE A 78 -1.14 16.82 4.15
C ILE A 78 -1.67 17.87 3.16
N PHE A 79 -2.83 18.46 3.40
CA PHE A 79 -3.41 19.51 2.57
C PHE A 79 -2.53 20.77 2.52
N ASP A 80 -2.03 21.21 3.65
CA ASP A 80 -1.11 22.36 3.75
C ASP A 80 0.21 22.08 3.04
N GLY A 81 0.77 20.89 3.23
CA GLY A 81 1.98 20.47 2.54
C GLY A 81 1.78 20.34 1.03
N TRP A 82 0.62 19.87 0.57
CA TRP A 82 0.28 19.85 -0.85
C TRP A 82 0.11 21.27 -1.42
N SER A 83 -0.53 22.17 -0.68
CA SER A 83 -0.64 23.59 -1.03
C SER A 83 0.75 24.25 -1.17
N ALA A 84 1.68 23.93 -0.28
CA ALA A 84 3.07 24.38 -0.38
C ALA A 84 3.80 23.80 -1.61
N CYS A 85 3.51 22.53 -1.99
CA CYS A 85 4.03 21.94 -3.22
C CYS A 85 3.50 22.65 -4.46
N LEU A 86 2.22 23.02 -4.51
CA LEU A 86 1.66 23.81 -5.62
C LEU A 86 2.33 25.19 -5.70
N ASN A 87 2.60 25.84 -4.60
CA ASN A 87 3.28 27.13 -4.55
C ASN A 87 4.76 27.07 -4.96
N TYR A 88 5.36 25.91 -5.10
CA TYR A 88 6.69 25.77 -5.69
C TYR A 88 6.72 26.14 -7.19
N PHE A 89 5.63 25.81 -7.93
CA PHE A 89 5.58 26.04 -9.38
C PHE A 89 5.32 27.53 -9.68
N ASP A 90 6.23 28.15 -10.37
CA ASP A 90 6.10 29.52 -10.88
C ASP A 90 5.51 29.55 -12.31
N SER A 91 5.32 30.75 -12.87
CA SER A 91 4.74 30.93 -14.21
C SER A 91 5.62 30.38 -15.35
N SER A 92 6.89 30.06 -15.09
CA SER A 92 7.80 29.45 -16.06
C SER A 92 7.79 27.92 -16.06
N LEU A 93 7.10 27.31 -15.08
CA LEU A 93 7.04 25.86 -14.86
C LEU A 93 5.61 25.34 -14.95
N PRO A 94 5.00 25.23 -16.12
CA PRO A 94 3.70 24.58 -16.27
C PRO A 94 3.85 23.09 -15.93
N PHE A 95 2.82 22.53 -15.28
CA PHE A 95 2.81 21.12 -14.94
C PHE A 95 1.44 20.48 -15.19
N GLN A 96 1.46 19.17 -15.30
CA GLN A 96 0.31 18.32 -15.57
C GLN A 96 0.26 17.20 -14.57
N LEU A 97 -0.87 17.05 -13.86
CA LEU A 97 -1.18 15.85 -13.10
C LEU A 97 -1.99 14.91 -13.98
N SER A 98 -1.60 13.66 -14.07
CA SER A 98 -2.32 12.66 -14.84
C SER A 98 -2.60 11.44 -13.97
N PHE A 99 -3.86 11.01 -13.97
CA PHE A 99 -4.35 9.83 -13.27
C PHE A 99 -4.87 8.87 -14.34
N LEU A 100 -4.20 7.72 -14.46
CA LEU A 100 -4.49 6.73 -15.48
C LEU A 100 -5.13 5.52 -14.81
N ASN A 101 -6.42 5.30 -15.05
CA ASN A 101 -7.12 4.06 -14.73
C ASN A 101 -7.11 3.19 -15.99
N HIS A 102 -6.36 2.10 -15.98
CA HIS A 102 -6.27 1.17 -17.11
C HIS A 102 -6.40 -0.27 -16.63
N ARG A 103 -6.99 -1.12 -17.46
CA ARG A 103 -7.14 -2.54 -17.13
C ARG A 103 -5.79 -3.26 -17.18
N SER A 104 -5.51 -4.03 -16.13
CA SER A 104 -4.33 -4.90 -16.10
C SER A 104 -4.41 -5.94 -17.20
N ARG A 105 -3.33 -6.15 -17.93
CA ARG A 105 -3.25 -7.12 -19.02
C ARG A 105 -2.73 -8.46 -18.50
N PRO A 106 -3.21 -9.62 -19.01
CA PRO A 106 -2.58 -10.89 -18.75
C PRO A 106 -1.10 -10.84 -19.16
N GLY A 107 -0.20 -11.19 -18.21
CA GLY A 107 1.25 -11.11 -18.44
C GLY A 107 1.89 -9.73 -18.19
N SER A 108 1.12 -8.72 -17.76
CA SER A 108 1.68 -7.47 -17.24
C SER A 108 2.35 -7.69 -15.87
N ARG A 109 3.06 -6.67 -15.35
CA ARG A 109 3.68 -6.64 -13.99
C ARG A 109 2.76 -7.15 -12.84
N TYR A 110 1.53 -7.52 -13.14
CA TYR A 110 0.45 -7.82 -12.22
C TYR A 110 0.05 -9.30 -12.17
N SER A 111 0.79 -10.21 -12.81
CA SER A 111 0.58 -11.66 -12.63
C SER A 111 1.15 -12.11 -11.30
N VAL A 112 0.37 -12.90 -10.56
CA VAL A 112 0.87 -13.58 -9.36
C VAL A 112 1.71 -14.77 -9.83
N ASN A 113 3.01 -14.68 -9.64
CA ASN A 113 3.92 -15.75 -9.99
C ASN A 113 4.39 -16.47 -8.72
N ILE A 114 3.80 -17.65 -8.46
CA ILE A 114 4.30 -18.58 -7.45
C ILE A 114 5.13 -19.62 -8.19
N PRO A 115 6.45 -19.65 -7.96
CA PRO A 115 7.32 -20.56 -8.70
C PRO A 115 7.02 -22.01 -8.36
N MET A 116 6.99 -22.88 -9.37
CA MET A 116 6.92 -24.33 -9.18
C MET A 116 8.15 -24.80 -8.41
N GLN A 117 7.96 -25.77 -7.54
CA GLN A 117 9.02 -26.37 -6.72
C GLN A 117 9.09 -27.88 -7.00
N ASP A 118 10.20 -28.48 -6.63
CA ASP A 118 10.39 -29.93 -6.74
C ASP A 118 9.76 -30.64 -5.51
N ASP A 119 8.44 -30.59 -5.46
CA ASP A 119 7.61 -31.23 -4.44
C ASP A 119 6.21 -31.60 -4.99
N ASP A 120 5.42 -32.33 -4.21
CA ASP A 120 4.10 -32.85 -4.62
C ASP A 120 2.98 -31.78 -4.60
N TYR A 121 3.29 -30.50 -4.34
CA TYR A 121 2.29 -29.43 -4.11
C TYR A 121 2.10 -28.50 -5.31
N ASN A 122 2.63 -28.83 -6.48
CA ASN A 122 2.49 -27.98 -7.65
C ASN A 122 1.04 -27.84 -8.12
N SER A 123 0.20 -28.86 -7.94
CA SER A 123 -1.25 -28.78 -8.21
C SER A 123 -1.92 -27.74 -7.29
N VAL A 124 -1.57 -27.72 -6.02
CA VAL A 124 -2.07 -26.74 -5.04
C VAL A 124 -1.58 -25.31 -5.37
N ARG A 125 -0.34 -25.19 -5.88
CA ARG A 125 0.17 -23.89 -6.37
C ARG A 125 -0.63 -23.37 -7.53
N CYS A 126 -0.96 -24.24 -8.51
CA CYS A 126 -1.79 -23.87 -9.65
C CYS A 126 -3.19 -23.43 -9.21
N GLU A 127 -3.86 -24.22 -8.36
CA GLU A 127 -5.18 -23.85 -7.78
C GLU A 127 -5.12 -22.51 -7.07
N TYR A 128 -4.07 -22.29 -6.29
CA TYR A 128 -3.89 -21.06 -5.55
C TYR A 128 -3.64 -19.83 -6.45
N VAL A 129 -2.81 -19.97 -7.50
CA VAL A 129 -2.59 -18.93 -8.51
C VAL A 129 -3.89 -18.62 -9.24
N GLU A 130 -4.61 -19.63 -9.70
CA GLU A 130 -5.90 -19.45 -10.37
C GLU A 130 -6.92 -18.74 -9.46
N MET A 131 -6.97 -19.12 -8.18
CA MET A 131 -7.82 -18.44 -7.20
C MET A 131 -7.44 -16.96 -7.05
N LEU A 132 -6.16 -16.63 -6.96
CA LEU A 132 -5.69 -15.25 -6.84
C LEU A 132 -5.98 -14.45 -8.11
N GLU A 133 -5.76 -15.01 -9.28
CA GLU A 133 -6.11 -14.39 -10.57
C GLU A 133 -7.62 -14.15 -10.69
N ASN A 134 -8.43 -15.08 -10.25
CA ASN A 134 -9.90 -14.94 -10.19
C ASN A 134 -10.32 -13.85 -9.18
N GLN A 135 -9.63 -13.71 -8.04
CA GLN A 135 -9.89 -12.63 -7.09
C GLN A 135 -9.50 -11.28 -7.69
N ILE A 136 -8.35 -11.18 -8.34
CA ILE A 136 -7.90 -9.98 -9.05
C ILE A 136 -8.91 -9.59 -10.14
N ALA A 137 -9.39 -10.55 -10.92
CA ALA A 137 -10.37 -10.31 -11.98
C ALA A 137 -11.73 -9.84 -11.44
N LYS A 138 -12.15 -10.33 -10.26
CA LYS A 138 -13.43 -9.96 -9.63
C LYS A 138 -13.39 -8.66 -8.83
N SER A 139 -12.22 -8.25 -8.35
CA SER A 139 -12.13 -7.21 -7.33
C SER A 139 -12.23 -5.80 -7.89
N ASN A 140 -11.66 -5.50 -9.01
CA ASN A 140 -11.70 -4.15 -9.63
C ASN A 140 -11.63 -4.24 -11.15
N ASN A 141 -12.19 -5.31 -11.74
CA ASN A 141 -12.08 -5.64 -13.18
C ASN A 141 -10.64 -5.49 -13.71
N GLY A 142 -9.64 -5.64 -12.82
CA GLY A 142 -8.22 -5.51 -13.13
C GLY A 142 -7.75 -4.07 -13.37
N ILE A 143 -8.42 -3.05 -12.86
CA ILE A 143 -7.99 -1.65 -13.02
C ILE A 143 -6.77 -1.33 -12.14
N VAL A 144 -5.74 -0.83 -12.80
CA VAL A 144 -4.52 -0.32 -12.18
C VAL A 144 -4.52 1.20 -12.30
N ARG A 145 -4.20 1.87 -11.21
CA ARG A 145 -4.10 3.33 -11.15
C ARG A 145 -2.64 3.77 -11.18
N THR A 146 -2.28 4.59 -12.16
CA THR A 146 -0.96 5.19 -12.26
C THR A 146 -1.07 6.69 -12.08
N LYS A 147 -0.27 7.27 -11.20
CA LYS A 147 -0.28 8.70 -10.88
C LYS A 147 1.02 9.34 -11.36
N LEU A 148 0.88 10.36 -12.20
CA LEU A 148 2.01 10.98 -12.86
C LEU A 148 1.97 12.50 -12.67
N LEU A 149 3.14 13.09 -12.49
CA LEU A 149 3.37 14.52 -12.57
C LEU A 149 4.35 14.79 -13.71
N THR A 150 3.89 15.49 -14.76
CA THR A 150 4.71 15.94 -15.87
C THR A 150 4.92 17.44 -15.75
N PHE A 151 6.16 17.88 -15.80
CA PHE A 151 6.53 19.29 -15.74
C PHE A 151 7.43 19.66 -16.90
N GLY A 152 7.44 20.92 -17.29
CA GLY A 152 8.15 21.36 -18.47
C GLY A 152 8.86 22.70 -18.31
N VAL A 153 9.88 22.90 -19.16
CA VAL A 153 10.68 24.13 -19.22
C VAL A 153 10.77 24.63 -20.67
N ASN A 154 10.75 25.96 -20.84
CA ASN A 154 10.98 26.61 -22.13
C ASN A 154 12.42 27.06 -22.18
N VAL A 155 13.22 26.40 -23.01
CA VAL A 155 14.67 26.71 -23.25
C VAL A 155 15.06 26.39 -24.68
N ASP A 156 16.17 26.97 -25.14
CA ASP A 156 16.59 26.89 -26.54
C ASP A 156 17.28 25.56 -26.89
N ASP A 157 18.00 24.97 -25.95
CA ASP A 157 18.81 23.78 -26.20
C ASP A 157 18.56 22.65 -25.18
N LEU A 158 18.90 21.42 -25.58
CA LEU A 158 18.68 20.21 -24.79
C LEU A 158 19.56 20.13 -23.55
N SER A 159 20.78 20.65 -23.57
CA SER A 159 21.71 20.57 -22.44
C SER A 159 21.22 21.42 -21.28
N THR A 160 20.77 22.62 -21.56
CA THR A 160 20.12 23.52 -20.60
C THR A 160 18.81 22.96 -20.08
N ALA A 161 18.03 22.32 -21.01
CA ALA A 161 16.79 21.64 -20.61
C ALA A 161 17.06 20.55 -19.57
N ARG A 162 18.04 19.67 -19.81
CA ARG A 162 18.42 18.60 -18.89
C ARG A 162 18.78 19.11 -17.50
N ALA A 163 19.73 20.02 -17.43
CA ALA A 163 20.19 20.57 -16.17
C ALA A 163 19.05 21.24 -15.36
N ARG A 164 18.15 21.96 -16.05
CA ARG A 164 17.02 22.61 -15.40
C ARG A 164 15.93 21.61 -14.96
N LEU A 165 15.62 20.63 -15.78
CA LEU A 165 14.63 19.59 -15.47
C LEU A 165 15.10 18.69 -14.31
N GLU A 166 16.40 18.33 -14.26
CA GLU A 166 16.98 17.55 -13.16
C GLU A 166 16.89 18.29 -11.82
N ARG A 167 17.16 19.59 -11.82
CA ARG A 167 17.02 20.43 -10.62
C ARG A 167 15.56 20.48 -10.15
N VAL A 168 14.62 20.76 -11.06
CA VAL A 168 13.18 20.81 -10.74
C VAL A 168 12.68 19.47 -10.25
N GLU A 169 13.13 18.36 -10.83
CA GLU A 169 12.84 17.01 -10.39
C GLU A 169 13.27 16.78 -8.93
N ALA A 170 14.51 17.14 -8.61
CA ALA A 170 15.05 17.00 -7.26
C ALA A 170 14.22 17.79 -6.24
N ASP A 171 13.85 19.03 -6.58
CA ASP A 171 13.03 19.88 -5.70
C ASP A 171 11.62 19.31 -5.50
N ILE A 172 10.95 18.82 -6.56
CA ILE A 172 9.63 18.18 -6.48
C ILE A 172 9.69 16.92 -5.63
N CYS A 173 10.67 16.04 -5.90
CA CYS A 173 10.86 14.81 -5.10
C CYS A 173 11.18 15.13 -3.64
N GLY A 174 11.93 16.21 -3.37
CA GLY A 174 12.19 16.71 -2.02
C GLY A 174 10.92 17.15 -1.29
N ASN A 175 10.03 17.85 -1.98
CA ASN A 175 8.73 18.27 -1.43
C ASN A 175 7.79 17.07 -1.20
N PHE A 176 7.70 16.13 -2.13
CA PHE A 176 6.93 14.90 -1.96
C PHE A 176 7.44 14.05 -0.81
N LYS A 177 8.76 13.94 -0.63
CA LYS A 177 9.37 13.24 0.49
C LYS A 177 8.97 13.83 1.85
N LYS A 178 8.82 15.15 1.95
CA LYS A 178 8.33 15.82 3.19
C LYS A 178 6.88 15.40 3.53
N LEU A 179 6.07 15.11 2.52
CA LEU A 179 4.71 14.57 2.66
C LEU A 179 4.67 13.06 2.91
N GLY A 180 5.81 12.38 2.91
CA GLY A 180 5.89 10.92 2.99
C GLY A 180 5.59 10.19 1.67
N VAL A 181 5.45 10.93 0.57
CA VAL A 181 5.19 10.39 -0.78
C VAL A 181 6.49 9.95 -1.42
N LYS A 182 6.56 8.70 -1.87
CA LYS A 182 7.67 8.24 -2.70
C LYS A 182 7.41 8.60 -4.16
N CYS A 183 8.45 9.02 -4.84
CA CYS A 183 8.38 9.34 -6.26
C CYS A 183 9.65 8.84 -6.98
N ARG A 184 9.48 8.55 -8.28
CA ARG A 184 10.57 8.15 -9.16
C ARG A 184 10.43 8.82 -10.52
N SER A 185 11.53 9.17 -11.13
CA SER A 185 11.55 9.66 -12.50
C SER A 185 11.38 8.51 -13.48
N LEU A 186 10.60 8.73 -14.53
CA LEU A 186 10.45 7.77 -15.62
C LEU A 186 11.54 7.95 -16.65
N SER A 187 12.20 6.87 -17.03
CA SER A 187 13.10 6.80 -18.18
C SER A 187 12.33 6.97 -19.50
N GLY A 188 13.05 7.23 -20.59
CA GLY A 188 12.42 7.32 -21.90
C GLY A 188 11.74 6.02 -22.34
N LEU A 189 12.27 4.86 -21.96
CA LEU A 189 11.65 3.57 -22.25
C LEU A 189 10.32 3.43 -21.50
N GLU A 190 10.29 3.73 -20.21
CA GLU A 190 9.07 3.66 -19.39
C GLU A 190 8.00 4.64 -19.86
N ARG A 191 8.39 5.86 -20.26
CA ARG A 191 7.46 6.84 -20.86
C ARG A 191 6.87 6.33 -22.18
N LEU A 192 7.68 5.71 -23.04
CA LEU A 192 7.21 5.12 -24.31
C LEU A 192 6.27 3.94 -24.05
N GLU A 193 6.59 3.05 -23.10
CA GLU A 193 5.73 1.93 -22.70
C GLU A 193 4.38 2.42 -22.20
N LEU A 194 4.37 3.45 -21.36
CA LEU A 194 3.17 4.06 -20.81
C LEU A 194 2.31 4.69 -21.93
N LEU A 195 2.92 5.46 -22.84
CA LEU A 195 2.24 6.02 -24.01
C LEU A 195 1.69 4.94 -24.94
N HIS A 196 2.47 3.87 -25.19
CA HIS A 196 1.99 2.73 -25.95
C HIS A 196 0.74 2.12 -25.31
N GLY A 197 0.73 1.99 -23.97
CA GLY A 197 -0.44 1.49 -23.24
C GLY A 197 -1.70 2.32 -23.46
N GLN A 198 -1.58 3.65 -23.43
CA GLN A 198 -2.70 4.56 -23.65
C GLN A 198 -3.15 4.62 -25.13
N LEU A 199 -2.22 4.44 -26.07
CA LEU A 199 -2.49 4.47 -27.49
C LEU A 199 -2.98 3.14 -28.07
N HIS A 200 -2.88 2.04 -27.30
CA HIS A 200 -3.36 0.72 -27.68
C HIS A 200 -4.34 0.16 -26.63
N PRO A 201 -5.42 0.89 -26.31
CA PRO A 201 -6.38 0.44 -25.31
C PRO A 201 -7.05 -0.87 -25.75
N GLY A 202 -7.22 -1.80 -24.80
CA GLY A 202 -7.88 -3.10 -25.06
C GLY A 202 -7.09 -4.05 -25.97
N SER A 203 -6.01 -3.63 -26.61
CA SER A 203 -5.18 -4.51 -27.44
C SER A 203 -4.15 -5.24 -26.56
N GLY A 204 -4.07 -6.56 -26.63
CA GLY A 204 -3.02 -7.34 -25.99
C GLY A 204 -1.63 -7.20 -26.66
N SER A 205 -1.43 -6.16 -27.50
CA SER A 205 -0.19 -5.96 -28.24
C SER A 205 0.98 -5.67 -27.28
N PRO A 206 2.01 -6.51 -27.21
CA PRO A 206 3.14 -6.28 -26.34
C PRO A 206 3.99 -5.11 -26.88
N PHE A 207 4.42 -4.22 -25.99
CA PHE A 207 5.38 -3.16 -26.36
C PHE A 207 6.76 -3.78 -26.64
N ARG A 208 7.25 -3.62 -27.85
CA ARG A 208 8.53 -4.15 -28.30
C ARG A 208 9.40 -3.01 -28.81
N PHE A 209 10.25 -2.48 -27.96
CA PHE A 209 11.16 -1.39 -28.29
C PHE A 209 12.51 -1.57 -27.60
N SER A 210 13.57 -1.25 -28.33
CA SER A 210 14.92 -1.06 -27.79
C SER A 210 15.56 0.14 -28.50
N TRP A 211 16.31 0.95 -27.78
CA TRP A 211 16.99 2.13 -28.30
C TRP A 211 17.93 1.82 -29.49
N ASP A 212 18.43 0.59 -29.56
CA ASP A 212 19.30 0.15 -30.65
C ASP A 212 18.54 -0.10 -31.96
N MET A 213 17.22 -0.12 -31.92
CA MET A 213 16.39 -0.24 -33.15
C MET A 213 16.37 1.06 -33.96
N ILE A 214 16.40 2.22 -33.29
CA ILE A 214 16.33 3.52 -33.98
C ILE A 214 17.42 3.68 -35.04
N PRO A 215 18.73 3.56 -34.71
CA PRO A 215 19.78 3.73 -35.70
C PRO A 215 19.80 2.61 -36.76
N LYS A 216 19.29 1.41 -36.43
CA LYS A 216 19.25 0.25 -37.35
C LYS A 216 18.12 0.35 -38.36
N THR A 217 16.97 0.90 -37.97
CA THR A 217 15.79 0.96 -38.84
C THR A 217 15.52 2.31 -39.45
N GLY A 218 16.11 3.39 -38.90
CA GLY A 218 15.79 4.76 -39.27
C GLY A 218 14.40 5.24 -38.82
N LEU A 219 13.71 4.43 -38.01
CA LEU A 219 12.40 4.77 -37.44
C LEU A 219 12.55 5.71 -36.23
N SER A 220 11.51 6.50 -35.97
CA SER A 220 11.43 7.34 -34.79
C SER A 220 10.76 6.59 -33.63
N THR A 221 10.85 7.12 -32.39
CA THR A 221 10.14 6.57 -31.25
C THR A 221 8.63 6.53 -31.43
N LYS A 222 8.08 7.41 -32.28
CA LYS A 222 6.64 7.46 -32.58
C LYS A 222 6.15 6.24 -33.35
N ASP A 223 6.99 5.66 -34.18
CA ASP A 223 6.64 4.49 -35.02
C ASP A 223 6.40 3.23 -34.16
N PHE A 224 6.98 3.18 -32.97
CA PHE A 224 6.82 2.07 -32.04
C PHE A 224 5.62 2.20 -31.07
N ILE A 225 5.05 3.40 -30.93
CA ILE A 225 3.94 3.67 -30.02
C ILE A 225 2.67 4.13 -30.73
N ALA A 226 2.71 4.52 -32.00
CA ALA A 226 1.54 4.98 -32.71
C ALA A 226 0.52 3.84 -32.87
N PRO A 227 -0.78 4.10 -32.69
CA PRO A 227 -1.82 3.13 -32.94
C PRO A 227 -2.02 2.92 -34.45
N ASP A 228 -2.73 1.84 -34.81
CA ASP A 228 -3.04 1.55 -36.21
C ASP A 228 -3.83 2.67 -36.88
N SER A 229 -4.73 3.31 -36.13
CA SER A 229 -5.55 4.41 -36.66
C SER A 229 -6.10 5.30 -35.57
N PHE A 230 -6.28 6.58 -35.92
CA PHE A 230 -7.14 7.53 -35.21
C PHE A 230 -8.35 7.87 -36.06
N ASP A 231 -9.53 7.98 -35.44
CA ASP A 231 -10.74 8.45 -36.12
C ASP A 231 -11.42 9.55 -35.29
N PHE A 232 -11.18 10.81 -35.67
CA PHE A 232 -11.73 12.02 -35.04
C PHE A 232 -12.88 12.67 -35.86
N ARG A 233 -13.51 11.91 -36.78
CA ARG A 233 -14.58 12.44 -37.63
C ARG A 233 -15.88 12.75 -36.85
N PHE A 234 -16.04 12.21 -35.67
CA PHE A 234 -17.22 12.43 -34.82
C PHE A 234 -17.05 13.73 -34.02
N SER A 235 -18.13 14.50 -33.90
CA SER A 235 -18.10 15.76 -33.14
C SER A 235 -17.88 15.59 -31.64
N ARG A 236 -18.32 14.48 -31.06
CA ARG A 236 -18.35 14.24 -29.60
C ARG A 236 -17.67 12.96 -29.15
N LEU A 237 -17.12 12.20 -30.04
CA LEU A 237 -16.49 10.91 -29.83
C LEU A 237 -15.26 10.80 -30.71
N PHE A 238 -14.39 9.84 -30.37
CA PHE A 238 -13.28 9.44 -31.24
C PHE A 238 -13.07 7.94 -31.15
N ARG A 239 -12.19 7.41 -32.00
CA ARG A 239 -11.73 6.03 -31.93
C ARG A 239 -10.22 5.97 -32.04
N VAL A 240 -9.64 5.05 -31.23
CA VAL A 240 -8.24 4.67 -31.35
C VAL A 240 -8.22 3.17 -31.67
N GLY A 241 -7.81 2.80 -32.87
CA GLY A 241 -7.98 1.45 -33.37
C GLY A 241 -9.44 1.01 -33.34
N THR A 242 -9.77 0.01 -32.53
CA THR A 242 -11.15 -0.51 -32.37
C THR A 242 -11.88 0.10 -31.18
N THR A 243 -11.19 0.78 -30.27
CA THR A 243 -11.75 1.29 -29.00
C THR A 243 -12.39 2.68 -29.19
N TRP A 244 -13.57 2.85 -28.61
CA TRP A 244 -14.27 4.12 -28.58
C TRP A 244 -13.78 4.99 -27.43
N GLY A 245 -13.73 6.30 -27.65
CA GLY A 245 -13.34 7.27 -26.63
C GLY A 245 -14.16 8.56 -26.70
N ALA A 246 -14.16 9.27 -25.57
CA ALA A 246 -14.77 10.61 -25.46
C ALA A 246 -13.90 11.47 -24.54
N ALA A 247 -13.52 12.64 -25.03
CA ALA A 247 -12.85 13.67 -24.26
C ALA A 247 -13.87 14.70 -23.76
N SER A 248 -13.81 14.98 -22.45
CA SER A 248 -14.70 15.90 -21.77
C SER A 248 -13.87 16.81 -20.84
N TYR A 249 -14.43 17.96 -20.48
CA TYR A 249 -13.86 18.82 -19.45
C TYR A 249 -14.83 19.02 -18.30
N LEU A 250 -14.29 19.23 -17.11
CA LEU A 250 -15.06 19.52 -15.92
C LEU A 250 -15.35 21.02 -15.84
N GLN A 251 -16.63 21.37 -15.93
CA GLN A 251 -17.11 22.71 -15.65
C GLN A 251 -17.49 22.82 -14.17
N ILE A 252 -16.71 23.58 -13.42
CA ILE A 252 -16.90 23.79 -11.99
C ILE A 252 -17.85 24.96 -11.82
N LEU A 253 -19.04 24.71 -11.28
CA LEU A 253 -20.06 25.72 -11.00
C LEU A 253 -20.12 26.10 -9.51
N ALA A 254 -19.61 25.18 -8.65
CA ALA A 254 -19.58 25.37 -7.21
C ALA A 254 -18.70 26.55 -6.80
N SER A 255 -19.09 27.27 -5.78
CA SER A 255 -18.25 28.23 -5.04
C SER A 255 -17.22 27.52 -4.17
N GLU A 256 -17.62 26.38 -3.58
CA GLU A 256 -16.77 25.51 -2.77
C GLU A 256 -16.77 24.11 -3.37
N LEU A 257 -15.60 23.50 -3.42
CA LEU A 257 -15.40 22.14 -3.89
C LEU A 257 -15.11 21.22 -2.70
N SER A 258 -15.35 19.92 -2.89
CA SER A 258 -14.95 18.87 -1.94
C SER A 258 -13.75 18.10 -2.48
N ASP A 259 -12.83 17.78 -1.62
CA ASP A 259 -11.67 16.92 -1.87
C ASP A 259 -12.05 15.47 -2.28
N LYS A 260 -13.31 15.07 -2.00
CA LYS A 260 -13.87 13.77 -2.38
C LYS A 260 -14.18 13.65 -3.88
N LEU A 261 -14.32 14.76 -4.61
CA LEU A 261 -14.66 14.73 -6.03
C LEU A 261 -13.64 13.92 -6.86
N LEU A 262 -12.36 14.24 -6.72
CA LEU A 262 -11.30 13.53 -7.47
C LEU A 262 -11.23 12.07 -7.03
N ALA A 263 -11.36 11.79 -5.76
CA ALA A 263 -11.32 10.45 -5.19
C ALA A 263 -12.45 9.56 -5.75
N GLU A 264 -13.72 10.01 -5.70
CA GLU A 264 -14.85 9.25 -6.25
C GLU A 264 -14.74 9.01 -7.76
N LEU A 265 -14.18 9.97 -8.51
CA LEU A 265 -13.90 9.76 -9.94
C LEU A 265 -12.84 8.69 -10.17
N LEU A 266 -11.78 8.67 -9.38
CA LEU A 266 -10.70 7.69 -9.50
C LEU A 266 -11.12 6.28 -9.03
N GLU A 267 -12.13 6.17 -8.17
CA GLU A 267 -12.67 4.89 -7.69
C GLU A 267 -13.57 4.18 -8.73
N MET A 268 -13.94 4.85 -9.82
CA MET A 268 -14.75 4.23 -10.86
C MET A 268 -14.06 3.03 -11.51
N ASP A 269 -14.87 2.01 -11.78
CA ASP A 269 -14.49 0.81 -12.54
C ASP A 269 -14.61 1.06 -14.05
N ALA A 270 -13.79 1.97 -14.57
CA ALA A 270 -13.77 2.32 -16.00
C ALA A 270 -12.34 2.65 -16.45
N GLU A 271 -12.02 2.34 -17.72
CA GLU A 271 -10.80 2.86 -18.35
C GLU A 271 -10.94 4.36 -18.59
N MET A 272 -10.18 5.11 -17.82
CA MET A 272 -10.29 6.57 -17.79
C MET A 272 -8.96 7.25 -17.53
N THR A 273 -8.74 8.36 -18.19
CA THR A 273 -7.63 9.27 -17.90
C THR A 273 -8.18 10.60 -17.40
N ILE A 274 -7.81 10.98 -16.18
CA ILE A 274 -8.08 12.31 -15.64
C ILE A 274 -6.79 13.12 -15.71
N THR A 275 -6.89 14.32 -16.29
CA THR A 275 -5.71 15.19 -16.49
C THR A 275 -6.03 16.60 -16.02
N LEU A 276 -5.16 17.12 -15.15
CA LEU A 276 -5.18 18.49 -14.68
C LEU A 276 -3.97 19.22 -15.25
N HIS A 277 -4.17 20.12 -16.21
CA HIS A 277 -3.14 21.05 -16.63
C HIS A 277 -3.20 22.29 -15.75
N ILE A 278 -2.11 22.59 -15.08
CA ILE A 278 -2.00 23.67 -14.11
C ILE A 278 -0.88 24.61 -14.54
N GLN A 279 -1.24 25.88 -14.72
CA GLN A 279 -0.31 26.93 -15.08
C GLN A 279 -0.40 28.05 -14.05
N THR A 280 0.70 28.35 -13.38
CA THR A 280 0.76 29.46 -12.41
C THR A 280 0.73 30.79 -13.17
N VAL A 281 -0.08 31.72 -12.72
CA VAL A 281 -0.10 33.10 -13.20
C VAL A 281 0.96 33.90 -12.45
N ASP A 282 1.69 34.76 -13.16
CA ASP A 282 2.60 35.71 -12.51
C ASP A 282 1.87 36.53 -11.45
N GLN A 283 2.44 36.59 -10.22
CA GLN A 283 1.77 37.19 -9.05
C GLN A 283 1.45 38.67 -9.30
N ALA A 284 2.35 39.43 -9.91
CA ALA A 284 2.12 40.84 -10.18
C ALA A 284 1.02 41.01 -11.24
N ALA A 285 1.00 40.14 -12.26
CA ALA A 285 -0.03 40.16 -13.28
C ALA A 285 -1.40 39.76 -12.72
N ALA A 286 -1.46 38.75 -11.84
CA ALA A 286 -2.67 38.31 -11.15
C ALA A 286 -3.29 39.45 -10.31
N VAL A 287 -2.50 40.04 -9.41
CA VAL A 287 -2.93 41.16 -8.56
C VAL A 287 -3.41 42.34 -9.40
N LYS A 288 -2.68 42.69 -10.47
CA LYS A 288 -3.07 43.78 -11.39
C LYS A 288 -4.41 43.48 -12.07
N SER A 289 -4.62 42.25 -12.53
CA SER A 289 -5.86 41.83 -13.18
C SER A 289 -7.05 41.90 -12.22
N ILE A 290 -6.90 41.41 -10.97
CA ILE A 290 -7.98 41.43 -9.99
C ILE A 290 -8.26 42.88 -9.55
N LYS A 291 -7.26 43.73 -9.33
CA LYS A 291 -7.44 45.17 -9.08
C LYS A 291 -8.24 45.84 -10.16
N ALA A 292 -7.96 45.55 -11.43
CA ALA A 292 -8.70 46.09 -12.55
C ALA A 292 -10.18 45.65 -12.48
N LYS A 293 -10.45 44.38 -12.21
CA LYS A 293 -11.81 43.84 -12.05
C LYS A 293 -12.58 44.48 -10.88
N VAL A 294 -11.92 44.65 -9.71
CA VAL A 294 -12.49 45.34 -8.56
C VAL A 294 -12.91 46.77 -8.95
N SER A 295 -12.00 47.50 -9.63
CA SER A 295 -12.30 48.83 -10.12
C SER A 295 -13.48 48.88 -11.10
N ASP A 296 -13.61 47.92 -12.00
CA ASP A 296 -14.72 47.83 -12.91
C ASP A 296 -16.05 47.49 -12.20
N ILE A 297 -16.03 46.59 -11.20
CA ILE A 297 -17.20 46.31 -10.35
C ILE A 297 -17.60 47.56 -9.57
N ASP A 298 -16.68 48.31 -9.01
CA ASP A 298 -16.96 49.55 -8.30
C ASP A 298 -17.56 50.61 -9.21
N LYS A 299 -17.12 50.71 -10.48
CA LYS A 299 -17.80 51.57 -11.50
C LYS A 299 -19.24 51.10 -11.76
N MET A 300 -19.47 49.78 -11.90
CA MET A 300 -20.83 49.25 -12.07
C MET A 300 -21.71 49.54 -10.86
N LYS A 301 -21.21 49.47 -9.63
CA LYS A 301 -21.92 49.86 -8.43
C LYS A 301 -22.35 51.35 -8.48
N VAL A 302 -21.42 52.23 -8.85
CA VAL A 302 -21.71 53.66 -8.99
C VAL A 302 -22.77 53.92 -10.07
N GLU A 303 -22.72 53.18 -11.17
CA GLU A 303 -23.75 53.28 -12.24
C GLU A 303 -25.12 52.83 -11.75
N GLU A 304 -25.21 51.71 -11.02
CA GLU A 304 -26.49 51.25 -10.46
C GLU A 304 -27.01 52.18 -9.37
N GLN A 305 -26.16 52.74 -8.54
CA GLN A 305 -26.53 53.80 -7.56
C GLN A 305 -27.10 55.04 -8.27
N LYS A 306 -26.46 55.48 -9.35
CA LYS A 306 -26.99 56.60 -10.17
C LYS A 306 -28.33 56.27 -10.81
N LYS A 307 -28.56 55.04 -11.27
CA LYS A 307 -29.87 54.60 -11.78
C LYS A 307 -30.91 54.57 -10.69
N ALA A 308 -30.62 54.02 -9.50
CA ALA A 308 -31.51 53.99 -8.35
C ALA A 308 -31.95 55.42 -7.96
N ALA A 309 -30.99 56.37 -7.82
CA ALA A 309 -31.25 57.75 -7.53
C ALA A 309 -32.17 58.46 -8.55
N ARG A 310 -31.94 58.19 -9.85
CA ARG A 310 -32.78 58.71 -10.95
C ARG A 310 -34.20 58.14 -10.92
N SER A 311 -34.40 56.96 -10.41
CA SER A 311 -35.68 56.24 -10.31
C SER A 311 -36.38 56.44 -8.99
N GLY A 312 -35.83 57.28 -8.07
CA GLY A 312 -36.42 57.56 -6.75
C GLY A 312 -36.28 56.43 -5.74
N TYR A 313 -35.42 55.45 -5.96
CA TYR A 313 -35.09 54.39 -5.00
C TYR A 313 -33.88 54.76 -4.15
N ASP A 314 -33.76 54.09 -3.01
CA ASP A 314 -32.61 54.27 -2.11
C ASP A 314 -31.29 53.80 -2.82
N MET A 315 -30.26 54.62 -2.78
CA MET A 315 -28.94 54.36 -3.39
C MET A 315 -28.18 53.19 -2.76
N ASP A 316 -28.60 52.76 -1.56
CA ASP A 316 -27.97 51.62 -0.87
C ASP A 316 -28.54 50.28 -1.33
N ILE A 317 -29.64 50.28 -2.09
CA ILE A 317 -30.22 49.08 -2.68
C ILE A 317 -29.48 48.73 -3.97
N LEU A 318 -28.43 47.91 -3.84
CA LEU A 318 -27.69 47.36 -4.96
C LEU A 318 -28.22 45.95 -5.34
N PRO A 319 -28.12 45.52 -6.61
CA PRO A 319 -28.37 44.13 -6.96
C PRO A 319 -27.51 43.16 -6.10
N PRO A 320 -28.14 42.13 -5.48
CA PRO A 320 -27.42 41.21 -4.58
C PRO A 320 -26.17 40.60 -5.22
N ASP A 321 -26.27 40.21 -6.49
CA ASP A 321 -25.16 39.63 -7.26
C ASP A 321 -23.93 40.56 -7.34
N LEU A 322 -24.19 41.88 -7.54
CA LEU A 322 -23.12 42.86 -7.65
C LEU A 322 -22.39 43.10 -6.31
N VAL A 323 -23.14 42.99 -5.20
CA VAL A 323 -22.58 43.06 -3.85
C VAL A 323 -21.69 41.84 -3.60
N THR A 324 -22.20 40.64 -3.91
CA THR A 324 -21.48 39.39 -3.76
C THR A 324 -20.18 39.38 -4.60
N TYR A 325 -20.26 39.68 -5.89
CA TYR A 325 -19.08 39.77 -6.76
C TYR A 325 -18.04 40.77 -6.29
N SER A 326 -18.48 41.88 -5.71
CA SER A 326 -17.54 42.86 -5.15
C SER A 326 -16.79 42.34 -3.92
N ASN A 327 -17.54 41.67 -3.05
CA ASN A 327 -16.93 41.11 -1.83
C ASN A 327 -15.99 39.98 -2.20
N ASP A 328 -16.39 39.06 -3.06
CA ASP A 328 -15.53 37.95 -3.53
C ASP A 328 -14.25 38.45 -4.20
N ALA A 329 -14.37 39.48 -5.07
CA ALA A 329 -13.20 40.06 -5.73
C ALA A 329 -12.22 40.75 -4.75
N LYS A 330 -12.76 41.40 -3.70
CA LYS A 330 -11.93 42.01 -2.65
C LYS A 330 -11.26 40.98 -1.76
N THR A 331 -12.00 39.96 -1.32
CA THR A 331 -11.43 38.82 -0.57
C THR A 331 -10.34 38.10 -1.37
N LEU A 332 -10.58 37.81 -2.66
CA LEU A 332 -9.57 37.23 -3.53
C LEU A 332 -8.32 38.12 -3.65
N LEU A 333 -8.48 39.45 -3.70
CA LEU A 333 -7.36 40.39 -3.74
C LEU A 333 -6.55 40.36 -2.44
N GLU A 334 -7.23 40.32 -1.28
CA GLU A 334 -6.61 40.20 0.03
C GLU A 334 -5.85 38.88 0.16
N ASP A 335 -6.44 37.78 -0.24
CA ASP A 335 -5.81 36.45 -0.21
C ASP A 335 -4.53 36.42 -1.04
N LEU A 336 -4.56 36.95 -2.25
CA LEU A 336 -3.39 37.05 -3.13
C LEU A 336 -2.30 38.00 -2.61
N GLN A 337 -2.63 38.98 -1.76
CA GLN A 337 -1.67 39.94 -1.21
C GLN A 337 -1.13 39.54 0.16
N SER A 338 -1.92 38.84 0.98
CA SER A 338 -1.61 38.65 2.42
C SER A 338 -1.44 37.19 2.86
N ARG A 339 -1.98 36.20 2.10
CA ARG A 339 -2.06 34.80 2.56
C ARG A 339 -1.16 33.80 1.82
N ASN A 340 -0.13 34.24 1.12
CA ASN A 340 0.72 33.38 0.30
C ASN A 340 -0.06 32.53 -0.74
N GLU A 341 -1.25 33.01 -1.13
CA GLU A 341 -2.05 32.42 -2.20
C GLU A 341 -1.48 32.83 -3.56
N ARG A 342 -1.45 31.87 -4.50
CA ARG A 342 -1.14 32.12 -5.91
C ARG A 342 -2.36 31.90 -6.77
N MET A 343 -2.35 32.44 -7.98
CA MET A 343 -3.39 32.23 -8.96
C MET A 343 -2.92 31.20 -10.00
N PHE A 344 -3.75 30.18 -10.20
CA PHE A 344 -3.54 29.14 -11.20
C PHE A 344 -4.62 29.19 -12.28
N LEU A 345 -4.26 28.81 -13.49
CA LEU A 345 -5.18 28.50 -14.57
C LEU A 345 -5.25 26.98 -14.72
N LEU A 346 -6.40 26.41 -14.44
CA LEU A 346 -6.67 24.98 -14.45
C LEU A 346 -7.51 24.57 -15.65
N THR A 347 -7.06 23.55 -16.40
CA THR A 347 -7.86 22.78 -17.35
C THR A 347 -8.02 21.38 -16.79
N PHE A 348 -9.24 20.96 -16.47
CA PHE A 348 -9.55 19.63 -15.96
C PHE A 348 -10.21 18.79 -17.06
N LEU A 349 -9.50 17.79 -17.55
CA LEU A 349 -9.95 16.89 -18.62
C LEU A 349 -10.28 15.50 -18.05
N VAL A 350 -11.31 14.87 -18.62
CA VAL A 350 -11.69 13.49 -18.38
C VAL A 350 -11.82 12.81 -19.74
N VAL A 351 -11.02 11.79 -19.98
CA VAL A 351 -11.07 10.96 -21.20
C VAL A 351 -11.50 9.56 -20.79
N ASN A 352 -12.67 9.14 -21.23
CA ASN A 352 -13.16 7.77 -21.03
C ASN A 352 -12.92 6.96 -22.31
N MET A 353 -12.58 5.68 -22.15
CA MET A 353 -12.38 4.73 -23.25
C MET A 353 -13.07 3.41 -22.95
N ALA A 354 -13.73 2.83 -23.96
CA ALA A 354 -14.44 1.57 -23.83
C ALA A 354 -14.44 0.74 -25.12
N PRO A 355 -14.52 -0.59 -25.05
CA PRO A 355 -14.58 -1.46 -26.23
C PRO A 355 -15.80 -1.19 -27.11
N THR A 356 -16.92 -0.84 -26.50
CA THR A 356 -18.18 -0.54 -27.21
C THR A 356 -18.70 0.85 -26.88
N ARG A 357 -19.46 1.41 -27.84
CA ARG A 357 -20.09 2.72 -27.65
C ARG A 357 -21.08 2.72 -26.49
N ARG A 358 -21.80 1.61 -26.27
CA ARG A 358 -22.77 1.50 -25.18
C ARG A 358 -22.10 1.54 -23.81
N GLU A 359 -20.98 0.87 -23.64
CA GLU A 359 -20.20 0.92 -22.40
C GLU A 359 -19.66 2.33 -22.18
N LEU A 360 -19.11 2.96 -23.20
CA LEU A 360 -18.66 4.35 -23.12
C LEU A 360 -19.77 5.32 -22.69
N ASP A 361 -20.96 5.18 -23.25
CA ASP A 361 -22.10 6.05 -22.87
C ASP A 361 -22.54 5.78 -21.41
N ASN A 362 -22.48 4.54 -20.91
CA ASN A 362 -22.73 4.19 -19.51
C ASN A 362 -21.67 4.80 -18.58
N ASP A 363 -20.41 4.71 -18.93
CA ASP A 363 -19.31 5.29 -18.14
C ASP A 363 -19.46 6.82 -18.04
N LEU A 364 -19.74 7.48 -19.16
CA LEU A 364 -19.98 8.92 -19.20
C LEU A 364 -21.19 9.35 -18.37
N PHE A 365 -22.25 8.53 -18.35
CA PHE A 365 -23.41 8.77 -17.50
C PHE A 365 -23.05 8.68 -16.02
N THR A 366 -22.25 7.67 -15.63
CA THR A 366 -21.80 7.50 -14.25
C THR A 366 -20.88 8.65 -13.82
N VAL A 367 -19.90 9.04 -14.65
CA VAL A 367 -19.04 10.22 -14.38
C VAL A 367 -19.90 11.47 -14.20
N SER A 368 -20.90 11.68 -15.08
CA SER A 368 -21.80 12.84 -14.99
C SER A 368 -22.58 12.85 -13.67
N GLY A 369 -23.02 11.69 -13.21
CA GLY A 369 -23.71 11.55 -11.92
C GLY A 369 -22.80 11.91 -10.73
N ILE A 370 -21.55 11.45 -10.74
CA ILE A 370 -20.58 11.76 -9.69
C ILE A 370 -20.30 13.28 -9.65
N VAL A 371 -19.97 13.89 -10.77
CA VAL A 371 -19.62 15.32 -10.80
C VAL A 371 -20.80 16.23 -10.44
N GLN A 372 -22.03 15.84 -10.77
CA GLN A 372 -23.24 16.57 -10.40
C GLN A 372 -23.48 16.60 -8.88
N LYS A 373 -23.13 15.53 -8.17
CA LYS A 373 -23.18 15.48 -6.69
C LYS A 373 -22.35 16.60 -6.05
N TYR A 374 -21.32 17.08 -6.72
CA TYR A 374 -20.42 18.15 -6.26
C TYR A 374 -20.67 19.48 -6.97
N ASN A 375 -21.86 19.73 -7.48
CA ASN A 375 -22.21 20.94 -8.21
C ASN A 375 -21.25 21.26 -9.38
N CYS A 376 -20.79 20.24 -10.05
CA CYS A 376 -19.99 20.33 -11.26
C CYS A 376 -20.75 19.76 -12.44
N THR A 377 -20.33 20.06 -13.65
CA THR A 377 -20.91 19.53 -14.88
C THR A 377 -19.81 18.98 -15.79
N LEU A 378 -19.98 17.74 -16.26
CA LEU A 378 -19.11 17.18 -17.30
C LEU A 378 -19.59 17.66 -18.67
N LYS A 379 -18.77 18.39 -19.39
CA LYS A 379 -19.06 18.88 -20.75
C LYS A 379 -18.16 18.16 -21.75
N ARG A 380 -18.74 17.57 -22.80
CA ARG A 380 -17.97 17.01 -23.92
C ARG A 380 -17.28 18.12 -24.70
N LEU A 381 -16.09 17.86 -25.20
CA LEU A 381 -15.35 18.77 -26.06
C LEU A 381 -15.88 18.64 -27.50
N ASP A 382 -16.95 19.39 -27.82
CA ASP A 382 -17.58 19.36 -29.13
C ASP A 382 -16.61 19.87 -30.20
N PHE A 383 -16.31 19.06 -31.23
CA PHE A 383 -15.37 19.30 -32.31
C PHE A 383 -13.88 19.48 -31.89
N GLN A 384 -13.54 19.19 -30.64
CA GLN A 384 -12.19 19.26 -30.06
C GLN A 384 -11.75 17.92 -29.44
N GLN A 385 -12.28 16.80 -29.96
CA GLN A 385 -12.00 15.48 -29.41
C GLN A 385 -10.52 15.08 -29.60
N GLU A 386 -9.91 15.45 -30.72
CA GLU A 386 -8.48 15.27 -31.00
C GLU A 386 -7.63 16.03 -30.00
N ASP A 387 -7.83 17.34 -29.88
CA ASP A 387 -7.08 18.17 -28.94
C ASP A 387 -7.29 17.72 -27.50
N GLY A 388 -8.51 17.31 -27.13
CA GLY A 388 -8.81 16.78 -25.81
C GLY A 388 -8.08 15.47 -25.49
N PHE A 389 -8.10 14.51 -26.41
CA PHE A 389 -7.39 13.25 -26.25
C PHE A 389 -5.87 13.46 -26.18
N LEU A 390 -5.30 14.23 -27.13
CA LEU A 390 -3.86 14.49 -27.17
C LEU A 390 -3.35 15.27 -25.95
N SER A 391 -4.21 16.15 -25.38
CA SER A 391 -3.91 16.86 -24.15
C SER A 391 -3.98 15.95 -22.90
N SER A 392 -4.65 14.81 -22.97
CA SER A 392 -4.70 13.87 -21.85
C SER A 392 -3.42 13.02 -21.70
N LEU A 393 -2.61 12.93 -22.76
CA LEU A 393 -1.33 12.20 -22.71
C LEU A 393 -0.34 12.89 -21.76
N PRO A 394 0.46 12.14 -20.96
CA PRO A 394 1.40 12.71 -19.98
C PRO A 394 2.66 13.28 -20.62
N LEU A 395 2.46 14.25 -21.52
CA LEU A 395 3.50 14.91 -22.30
C LEU A 395 3.70 16.38 -21.89
N GLY A 396 2.79 16.97 -21.09
CA GLY A 396 2.78 18.39 -20.78
C GLY A 396 2.25 19.26 -21.95
N HIS A 397 1.56 18.64 -22.92
CA HIS A 397 0.91 19.31 -24.04
C HIS A 397 -0.54 19.65 -23.69
N ASN A 398 -0.98 20.88 -23.85
CA ASN A 398 -2.36 21.30 -23.67
C ASN A 398 -2.85 22.09 -24.90
N GLY A 399 -3.68 21.48 -25.74
CA GLY A 399 -4.35 22.09 -26.88
C GLY A 399 -5.70 22.75 -26.55
N ILE A 400 -6.16 22.64 -25.30
CA ILE A 400 -7.46 23.14 -24.83
C ILE A 400 -7.32 24.52 -24.19
N GLU A 401 -8.06 25.50 -24.74
CA GLU A 401 -8.04 26.88 -24.23
C GLU A 401 -8.99 27.13 -23.05
N ILE A 402 -9.86 26.15 -22.70
CA ILE A 402 -10.80 26.25 -21.57
C ILE A 402 -10.00 26.20 -20.28
N LYS A 403 -9.90 27.32 -19.57
CA LYS A 403 -9.14 27.45 -18.32
C LYS A 403 -10.00 28.11 -17.24
N ARG A 404 -9.95 27.59 -16.02
CA ARG A 404 -10.55 28.20 -14.84
C ARG A 404 -9.46 28.80 -13.95
N GLY A 405 -9.63 30.08 -13.55
CA GLY A 405 -8.78 30.69 -12.54
C GLY A 405 -9.14 30.16 -11.15
N MET A 406 -8.15 29.75 -10.38
CA MET A 406 -8.30 29.21 -9.03
C MET A 406 -7.13 29.68 -8.17
N THR A 407 -7.34 29.81 -6.85
CA THR A 407 -6.30 30.10 -5.87
C THR A 407 -5.54 28.82 -5.49
N THR A 408 -4.47 28.93 -4.71
CA THR A 408 -3.73 27.77 -4.20
C THR A 408 -4.64 26.84 -3.42
N SER A 409 -5.37 27.34 -2.43
CA SER A 409 -6.27 26.51 -1.60
C SER A 409 -7.37 25.86 -2.43
N SER A 410 -7.96 26.60 -3.38
CA SER A 410 -8.99 26.02 -4.28
C SER A 410 -8.41 24.95 -5.21
N THR A 411 -7.17 25.11 -5.68
CA THR A 411 -6.50 24.11 -6.54
C THR A 411 -6.06 22.90 -5.73
N ALA A 412 -5.60 23.13 -4.49
CA ALA A 412 -5.15 22.07 -3.57
C ALA A 412 -6.26 21.10 -3.17
N ILE A 413 -7.54 21.48 -3.35
CA ILE A 413 -8.68 20.61 -3.08
C ILE A 413 -8.68 19.35 -3.96
N PHE A 414 -8.04 19.41 -5.13
CA PHE A 414 -7.74 18.23 -5.92
C PHE A 414 -6.53 17.49 -5.36
N VAL A 415 -6.69 17.00 -4.11
CA VAL A 415 -5.65 16.22 -3.43
C VAL A 415 -5.35 14.97 -4.24
N PRO A 416 -4.10 14.76 -4.67
CA PRO A 416 -3.77 13.62 -5.54
C PRO A 416 -3.59 12.31 -4.76
N PHE A 417 -3.83 12.34 -3.45
CA PHE A 417 -3.63 11.20 -2.56
C PHE A 417 -4.99 10.66 -2.09
N MET A 418 -5.11 9.32 -2.04
CA MET A 418 -6.36 8.64 -1.67
C MET A 418 -6.13 7.64 -0.55
N THR A 419 -5.63 6.45 -0.90
CA THR A 419 -5.34 5.36 0.00
C THR A 419 -4.07 4.66 -0.42
N GLN A 420 -3.30 4.24 0.57
CA GLN A 420 -2.07 3.52 0.30
C GLN A 420 -2.35 2.18 -0.35
N GLU A 421 -1.51 1.85 -1.33
CA GLU A 421 -1.46 0.54 -1.94
C GLU A 421 -0.25 -0.22 -1.40
N LEU A 422 -0.42 -1.51 -1.17
CA LEU A 422 0.66 -2.37 -0.72
C LEU A 422 0.82 -3.51 -1.70
N ARG A 423 1.77 -3.34 -2.59
CA ARG A 423 2.11 -4.35 -3.57
C ARG A 423 3.61 -4.48 -3.71
N MET A 424 4.10 -5.64 -3.38
CA MET A 424 5.50 -6.01 -3.50
C MET A 424 5.64 -7.17 -4.47
N ASP A 425 6.76 -7.19 -5.21
CA ASP A 425 7.12 -8.29 -6.09
C ASP A 425 8.01 -9.32 -5.38
N GLY A 426 8.16 -10.50 -5.99
CA GLY A 426 9.00 -11.60 -5.50
C GLY A 426 8.28 -12.49 -4.50
N GLU A 427 8.90 -12.78 -3.35
CA GLU A 427 8.32 -13.63 -2.29
C GLU A 427 7.25 -12.90 -1.49
N ALA A 428 6.32 -12.23 -2.17
CA ALA A 428 5.22 -11.53 -1.51
C ALA A 428 4.07 -12.49 -1.20
N VAL A 429 3.49 -12.31 -0.03
CA VAL A 429 2.34 -13.06 0.48
C VAL A 429 1.07 -12.25 0.25
N TYR A 430 0.00 -12.92 -0.15
CA TYR A 430 -1.31 -12.30 -0.32
C TYR A 430 -2.02 -12.13 1.04
N TYR A 431 -2.52 -10.92 1.32
CA TYR A 431 -3.23 -10.60 2.55
C TYR A 431 -4.71 -10.22 2.37
N GLY A 432 -5.20 -10.12 1.15
CA GLY A 432 -6.57 -9.75 0.85
C GLY A 432 -6.65 -8.68 -0.23
N LEU A 433 -7.80 -8.03 -0.31
CA LEU A 433 -8.07 -6.89 -1.18
C LEU A 433 -8.16 -5.63 -0.32
N ASN A 434 -7.63 -4.53 -0.80
CA ASN A 434 -7.85 -3.22 -0.18
C ASN A 434 -9.35 -2.89 -0.23
N ALA A 435 -9.96 -2.59 0.91
CA ALA A 435 -11.40 -2.35 0.99
C ALA A 435 -11.85 -1.08 0.26
N LEU A 436 -10.94 -0.14 -0.01
CA LEU A 436 -11.22 1.11 -0.73
C LEU A 436 -10.93 0.98 -2.22
N SER A 437 -9.73 0.60 -2.59
CA SER A 437 -9.33 0.52 -4.00
C SER A 437 -9.66 -0.81 -4.66
N HIS A 438 -10.03 -1.82 -3.87
CA HIS A 438 -10.23 -3.21 -4.27
C HIS A 438 -9.00 -3.87 -4.93
N ASN A 439 -7.84 -3.24 -4.87
CA ASN A 439 -6.59 -3.81 -5.36
C ASN A 439 -6.05 -4.90 -4.42
N VAL A 440 -5.27 -5.80 -4.99
CA VAL A 440 -4.65 -6.92 -4.26
C VAL A 440 -3.58 -6.41 -3.32
N ILE A 441 -3.61 -6.84 -2.07
CA ILE A 441 -2.57 -6.58 -1.08
C ILE A 441 -1.57 -7.73 -1.12
N MET A 442 -0.35 -7.43 -1.57
CA MET A 442 0.77 -8.36 -1.63
C MET A 442 1.96 -7.78 -0.90
N ALA A 443 2.46 -8.45 0.13
CA ALA A 443 3.54 -7.93 0.95
C ALA A 443 4.55 -9.01 1.37
N ASN A 444 5.80 -8.62 1.53
CA ASN A 444 6.88 -9.48 2.05
C ASN A 444 7.33 -8.95 3.40
N ARG A 445 6.91 -9.60 4.49
CA ARG A 445 7.26 -9.21 5.85
C ARG A 445 8.76 -9.22 6.13
N LYS A 446 9.54 -10.06 5.42
CA LYS A 446 11.02 -10.08 5.55
C LYS A 446 11.67 -8.74 5.16
N LYS A 447 10.95 -7.87 4.43
CA LYS A 447 11.42 -6.52 4.06
C LYS A 447 11.14 -5.45 5.12
N LEU A 448 10.36 -5.77 6.14
CA LEU A 448 10.10 -4.88 7.26
C LEU A 448 11.34 -4.75 8.15
N LYS A 449 11.47 -3.60 8.79
CA LYS A 449 12.52 -3.37 9.79
C LYS A 449 12.33 -4.29 11.00
N ASN A 450 11.07 -4.49 11.42
CA ASN A 450 10.66 -5.42 12.45
C ASN A 450 9.60 -6.39 11.87
N PRO A 451 9.98 -7.57 11.36
CA PRO A 451 9.05 -8.49 10.70
C PRO A 451 8.07 -9.19 11.66
N ASN A 452 8.21 -8.95 12.96
CA ASN A 452 7.33 -9.49 13.98
C ASN A 452 5.89 -9.06 13.73
N GLY A 453 4.93 -9.97 13.94
CA GLY A 453 3.53 -9.74 13.60
C GLY A 453 2.54 -10.12 14.71
N LEU A 454 1.43 -9.39 14.74
CA LEU A 454 0.33 -9.61 15.66
C LEU A 454 -0.98 -9.81 14.88
N PHE A 455 -1.74 -10.83 15.23
CA PHE A 455 -3.09 -11.08 14.74
C PHE A 455 -4.07 -10.92 15.89
N LEU A 456 -4.86 -9.85 15.88
CA LEU A 456 -5.77 -9.48 16.96
C LEU A 456 -7.22 -9.53 16.48
N GLY A 457 -8.11 -10.18 17.25
CA GLY A 457 -9.52 -10.23 16.88
C GLY A 457 -10.34 -11.11 17.84
N VAL A 458 -11.61 -10.76 18.02
CA VAL A 458 -12.54 -11.54 18.83
C VAL A 458 -12.75 -12.95 18.24
N PRO A 459 -13.24 -13.91 19.04
CA PRO A 459 -13.62 -15.23 18.53
C PRO A 459 -14.57 -15.12 17.33
N GLY A 460 -14.32 -15.91 16.28
CA GLY A 460 -15.13 -15.91 15.07
C GLY A 460 -14.82 -14.79 14.05
N SER A 461 -13.91 -13.86 14.35
CA SER A 461 -13.48 -12.81 13.43
C SER A 461 -12.66 -13.30 12.22
N GLY A 462 -12.17 -14.55 12.25
CA GLY A 462 -11.33 -15.13 11.20
C GLY A 462 -9.82 -15.09 11.47
N LYS A 463 -9.40 -14.81 12.74
CA LYS A 463 -7.99 -14.70 13.13
C LYS A 463 -7.15 -15.93 12.76
N SER A 464 -7.56 -17.13 13.22
CA SER A 464 -6.83 -18.37 12.90
C SER A 464 -6.85 -18.70 11.41
N PHE A 465 -7.91 -18.31 10.68
CA PHE A 465 -7.98 -18.46 9.24
C PHE A 465 -6.98 -17.55 8.52
N ALA A 466 -6.86 -16.27 8.92
CA ALA A 466 -5.91 -15.33 8.35
C ALA A 466 -4.46 -15.79 8.55
N ALA A 467 -4.12 -16.29 9.75
CA ALA A 467 -2.80 -16.84 10.03
C ALA A 467 -2.51 -18.13 9.24
N LYS A 468 -3.47 -19.06 9.14
CA LYS A 468 -3.35 -20.27 8.31
C LYS A 468 -3.16 -19.91 6.84
N ARG A 469 -3.84 -18.88 6.37
CA ARG A 469 -3.69 -18.39 5.01
C ARG A 469 -2.29 -17.83 4.76
N GLU A 470 -1.75 -17.01 5.66
CA GLU A 470 -0.36 -16.56 5.57
C GLU A 470 0.61 -17.77 5.55
N LEU A 471 0.42 -18.73 6.44
CA LEU A 471 1.21 -19.96 6.51
C LEU A 471 1.22 -20.72 5.18
N VAL A 472 0.04 -20.95 4.58
CA VAL A 472 -0.09 -21.64 3.28
C VAL A 472 0.61 -20.85 2.18
N ASN A 473 0.44 -19.52 2.14
CA ASN A 473 1.12 -18.67 1.17
C ASN A 473 2.65 -18.78 1.28
N VAL A 474 3.17 -18.70 2.50
CA VAL A 474 4.61 -18.84 2.78
C VAL A 474 5.11 -20.21 2.34
N PHE A 475 4.35 -21.27 2.66
CA PHE A 475 4.69 -22.64 2.25
C PHE A 475 4.72 -22.80 0.73
N LEU A 476 3.77 -22.21 0.01
CA LEU A 476 3.69 -22.32 -1.46
C LEU A 476 4.70 -21.43 -2.18
N ALA A 477 4.94 -20.21 -1.69
CA ALA A 477 5.74 -19.20 -2.37
C ALA A 477 7.24 -19.22 -2.03
N THR A 478 7.64 -19.74 -0.86
CA THR A 478 9.04 -19.72 -0.38
C THR A 478 9.57 -21.13 -0.13
N LYS A 479 10.82 -21.22 0.32
CA LYS A 479 11.45 -22.45 0.86
C LYS A 479 11.72 -22.33 2.36
N ASP A 480 11.18 -21.32 3.02
CA ASP A 480 11.38 -21.03 4.43
C ASP A 480 10.82 -22.16 5.31
N ARG A 481 11.32 -22.28 6.52
CA ARG A 481 10.77 -23.19 7.53
C ARG A 481 9.62 -22.55 8.28
N ILE A 482 8.68 -23.36 8.72
CA ILE A 482 7.48 -22.92 9.43
C ILE A 482 7.29 -23.77 10.68
N ILE A 483 7.16 -23.11 11.83
CA ILE A 483 6.90 -23.76 13.12
C ILE A 483 5.64 -23.15 13.73
N VAL A 484 4.72 -23.99 14.17
CA VAL A 484 3.45 -23.59 14.80
C VAL A 484 3.38 -24.14 16.21
N VAL A 485 3.11 -23.28 17.18
CA VAL A 485 2.75 -23.67 18.54
C VAL A 485 1.24 -23.57 18.67
N ASP A 486 0.58 -24.75 18.80
CA ASP A 486 -0.87 -24.91 18.67
C ASP A 486 -1.50 -25.45 19.96
N PRO A 487 -1.88 -24.59 20.90
CA PRO A 487 -2.48 -25.04 22.17
C PRO A 487 -3.92 -25.57 22.03
N MET A 488 -4.58 -25.33 20.88
CA MET A 488 -5.98 -25.72 20.67
C MET A 488 -6.14 -26.85 19.65
N GLY A 489 -5.10 -27.26 18.95
CA GLY A 489 -5.13 -28.30 17.92
C GLY A 489 -5.87 -27.88 16.63
N GLU A 490 -5.83 -26.60 16.30
CA GLU A 490 -6.51 -26.06 15.13
C GLU A 490 -5.71 -26.21 13.83
N TYR A 491 -4.37 -26.27 13.93
CA TYR A 491 -3.46 -26.30 12.77
C TYR A 491 -3.09 -27.71 12.32
N SER A 492 -3.20 -28.72 13.19
CA SER A 492 -2.78 -30.09 12.94
C SER A 492 -3.35 -30.71 11.64
N PRO A 493 -4.61 -30.51 11.25
CA PRO A 493 -5.14 -31.04 9.99
C PRO A 493 -4.47 -30.40 8.75
N LEU A 494 -4.27 -29.08 8.76
CA LEU A 494 -3.60 -28.33 7.70
C LEU A 494 -2.15 -28.79 7.52
N ILE A 495 -1.42 -28.92 8.64
CA ILE A 495 -0.02 -29.33 8.65
C ILE A 495 0.17 -30.73 8.05
N ARG A 496 -0.69 -31.71 8.46
CA ARG A 496 -0.65 -33.06 7.88
C ARG A 496 -0.97 -33.07 6.40
N ARG A 497 -1.92 -32.25 5.94
CA ARG A 497 -2.30 -32.16 4.52
C ARG A 497 -1.16 -31.61 3.67
N LEU A 498 -0.35 -30.70 4.21
CA LEU A 498 0.84 -30.15 3.57
C LEU A 498 2.12 -31.00 3.80
N GLY A 499 1.97 -32.26 4.25
CA GLY A 499 3.11 -33.17 4.49
C GLY A 499 4.04 -32.74 5.64
N GLY A 500 3.59 -31.84 6.49
CA GLY A 500 4.33 -31.41 7.66
C GLY A 500 4.23 -32.41 8.82
N GLN A 501 5.06 -32.21 9.82
CA GLN A 501 5.12 -33.03 11.03
C GLN A 501 4.25 -32.42 12.14
N VAL A 502 3.40 -33.21 12.73
CA VAL A 502 2.66 -32.86 13.95
C VAL A 502 3.25 -33.61 15.12
N ILE A 503 3.82 -32.87 16.07
CA ILE A 503 4.38 -33.39 17.33
C ILE A 503 3.35 -33.14 18.41
N GLU A 504 2.68 -34.18 18.83
CA GLU A 504 1.64 -34.12 19.87
C GLU A 504 2.33 -34.29 21.23
N ILE A 505 2.15 -33.30 22.10
CA ILE A 505 2.65 -33.34 23.48
C ILE A 505 1.48 -33.68 24.42
N ALA A 506 1.54 -34.85 25.01
CA ALA A 506 0.49 -35.37 25.88
C ALA A 506 1.09 -36.36 26.88
N PRO A 507 0.41 -36.66 28.01
CA PRO A 507 0.89 -37.65 29.00
C PRO A 507 1.09 -39.04 28.42
N ASP A 508 0.31 -39.41 27.41
CA ASP A 508 0.32 -40.70 26.71
C ASP A 508 1.06 -40.66 25.35
N SER A 509 1.69 -39.55 25.03
CA SER A 509 2.43 -39.40 23.78
C SER A 509 3.82 -40.04 23.84
N PRO A 510 4.31 -40.65 22.73
CA PRO A 510 5.71 -41.07 22.60
C PRO A 510 6.68 -39.91 22.42
N HIS A 511 6.19 -38.66 22.23
CA HIS A 511 7.01 -37.51 22.00
C HIS A 511 7.33 -36.80 23.32
N HIS A 512 8.63 -36.59 23.57
CA HIS A 512 9.12 -35.96 24.79
C HIS A 512 10.03 -34.76 24.41
N ILE A 513 9.96 -33.73 25.23
CA ILE A 513 10.77 -32.50 25.12
C ILE A 513 11.30 -32.18 26.50
N ASN A 514 12.62 -32.06 26.61
CA ASN A 514 13.31 -31.71 27.84
C ASN A 514 13.42 -30.18 27.95
N PRO A 515 12.79 -29.53 28.94
CA PRO A 515 12.94 -28.10 29.13
C PRO A 515 14.37 -27.67 29.52
N MET A 516 15.19 -28.60 29.93
CA MET A 516 16.57 -28.31 30.31
C MET A 516 17.58 -28.40 29.14
N ASP A 517 17.14 -28.74 27.93
CA ASP A 517 18.04 -28.74 26.77
C ASP A 517 18.64 -27.35 26.54
N ILE A 518 19.96 -27.33 26.33
CA ILE A 518 20.74 -26.15 25.99
C ILE A 518 21.60 -26.42 24.76
N ASP A 519 21.59 -25.47 23.80
CA ASP A 519 22.47 -25.55 22.65
C ASP A 519 23.69 -24.63 22.87
N LEU A 520 24.85 -25.21 22.94
CA LEU A 520 26.12 -24.49 23.12
C LEU A 520 26.84 -24.19 21.80
N SER A 521 26.29 -24.62 20.66
CA SER A 521 26.88 -24.39 19.33
C SER A 521 26.75 -22.96 18.84
N PHE A 522 26.05 -22.11 19.58
CA PHE A 522 25.88 -20.70 19.27
C PHE A 522 26.89 -19.81 19.96
N ASP A 523 27.46 -18.89 19.19
CA ASP A 523 28.28 -17.77 19.65
C ASP A 523 27.36 -16.66 20.26
N GLU A 524 26.43 -17.04 21.12
CA GLU A 524 25.66 -16.07 21.90
C GLU A 524 26.51 -15.60 23.08
N GLU A 525 26.43 -14.29 23.37
CA GLU A 525 27.24 -13.64 24.43
C GLU A 525 27.09 -14.33 25.79
N ASN A 526 25.97 -15.04 26.06
CA ASN A 526 25.79 -15.84 27.29
C ASN A 526 24.62 -16.84 27.22
N PRO A 527 24.73 -18.02 26.60
CA PRO A 527 23.66 -19.00 26.50
C PRO A 527 23.17 -19.49 27.89
N MET A 528 24.05 -19.52 28.87
CA MET A 528 23.67 -19.88 30.26
C MET A 528 22.78 -18.87 30.94
N ALA A 529 22.99 -17.58 30.71
CA ALA A 529 22.12 -16.56 31.30
C ALA A 529 20.71 -16.64 30.74
N LEU A 530 20.55 -16.82 29.43
CA LEU A 530 19.25 -17.01 28.80
C LEU A 530 18.54 -18.26 29.31
N LYS A 531 19.28 -19.35 29.49
CA LYS A 531 18.72 -20.59 30.03
C LYS A 531 18.33 -20.47 31.51
N ALA A 532 19.12 -19.73 32.30
CA ALA A 532 18.79 -19.42 33.67
C ALA A 532 17.50 -18.56 33.77
N ASP A 533 17.36 -17.54 32.93
CA ASP A 533 16.16 -16.70 32.85
C ASP A 533 14.91 -17.52 32.43
N PHE A 534 15.07 -18.43 31.48
CA PHE A 534 14.02 -19.38 31.11
C PHE A 534 13.60 -20.26 32.30
N ILE A 535 14.58 -20.88 33.01
CA ILE A 535 14.30 -21.77 34.15
C ILE A 535 13.65 -20.97 35.29
N LEU A 536 14.09 -19.74 35.57
CA LEU A 536 13.44 -18.86 36.54
C LEU A 536 11.98 -18.58 36.14
N SER A 537 11.70 -18.31 34.88
CA SER A 537 10.34 -18.10 34.36
C SER A 537 9.48 -19.37 34.46
N LEU A 538 10.07 -20.54 34.19
CA LEU A 538 9.43 -21.85 34.36
C LEU A 538 9.06 -22.12 35.82
N MET A 539 10.02 -21.88 36.72
CA MET A 539 9.79 -22.06 38.18
C MET A 539 8.79 -21.06 38.74
N GLU A 540 8.72 -19.85 38.19
CA GLU A 540 7.66 -18.89 38.57
C GLU A 540 6.26 -19.41 38.21
N LEU A 541 6.08 -20.03 37.04
CA LEU A 541 4.81 -20.65 36.64
C LEU A 541 4.44 -21.85 37.53
N ILE A 542 5.43 -22.58 38.03
CA ILE A 542 5.25 -23.76 38.88
C ILE A 542 4.93 -23.38 40.33
N VAL A 543 5.65 -22.42 40.89
CA VAL A 543 5.71 -22.14 42.34
C VAL A 543 5.11 -20.79 42.70
N GLY A 544 5.20 -19.79 41.82
CA GLY A 544 5.18 -18.38 42.21
C GLY A 544 3.88 -17.82 42.80
N GLY A 545 2.72 -18.35 42.43
CA GLY A 545 1.44 -17.78 42.93
C GLY A 545 1.27 -16.30 42.59
N LYS A 546 0.55 -15.53 43.44
CA LYS A 546 0.26 -14.12 43.20
C LYS A 546 1.48 -13.18 43.38
N ASP A 547 2.44 -13.55 44.22
CA ASP A 547 3.55 -12.70 44.63
C ASP A 547 4.84 -13.03 43.86
N GLY A 548 4.81 -13.99 42.95
CA GLY A 548 5.99 -14.46 42.19
C GLY A 548 7.05 -15.14 43.07
N LEU A 549 8.19 -15.45 42.46
CA LEU A 549 9.35 -15.99 43.15
C LEU A 549 10.03 -14.93 44.04
N GLN A 550 10.28 -15.30 45.31
CA GLN A 550 10.96 -14.45 46.27
C GLN A 550 12.47 -14.32 45.92
N PRO A 551 13.14 -13.25 46.36
CA PRO A 551 14.56 -13.05 46.03
C PRO A 551 15.50 -14.21 46.46
N VAL A 552 15.22 -14.83 47.61
CA VAL A 552 15.98 -16.00 48.10
C VAL A 552 15.75 -17.21 47.19
N GLU A 553 14.52 -17.44 46.76
CA GLU A 553 14.15 -18.56 45.86
C GLU A 553 14.85 -18.40 44.49
N ARG A 554 14.86 -17.19 43.95
CA ARG A 554 15.60 -16.90 42.69
C ARG A 554 17.09 -17.21 42.80
N THR A 555 17.71 -16.86 43.95
CA THR A 555 19.12 -17.11 44.20
C THR A 555 19.40 -18.61 44.33
N VAL A 556 18.53 -19.36 44.98
CA VAL A 556 18.65 -20.82 45.12
C VAL A 556 18.49 -21.48 43.76
N ILE A 557 17.51 -21.09 42.96
CA ILE A 557 17.30 -21.63 41.59
C ILE A 557 18.51 -21.35 40.73
N ASP A 558 19.02 -20.12 40.69
CA ASP A 558 20.20 -19.74 39.86
C ASP A 558 21.42 -20.56 40.26
N ARG A 559 21.64 -20.74 41.53
CA ARG A 559 22.73 -21.59 42.06
C ARG A 559 22.61 -23.05 41.58
N CYS A 560 21.43 -23.63 41.69
CA CYS A 560 21.17 -24.99 41.23
C CYS A 560 21.34 -25.14 39.71
N VAL A 561 20.84 -24.15 38.94
CA VAL A 561 21.02 -24.12 37.48
C VAL A 561 22.51 -24.12 37.11
N ARG A 562 23.31 -23.26 37.71
CA ARG A 562 24.76 -23.23 37.41
C ARG A 562 25.44 -24.54 37.79
N GLN A 563 25.01 -25.16 38.89
CA GLN A 563 25.58 -26.46 39.32
C GLN A 563 25.17 -27.58 38.37
N MET A 564 23.93 -27.61 37.94
CA MET A 564 23.35 -28.60 37.03
C MET A 564 24.06 -28.71 35.72
N TYR A 565 24.42 -27.55 35.10
CA TYR A 565 25.08 -27.54 33.79
C TYR A 565 26.62 -27.65 33.88
N ARG A 566 27.24 -27.69 35.06
CA ARG A 566 28.67 -27.61 35.22
C ARG A 566 29.40 -28.74 34.47
N GLU A 567 28.90 -29.97 34.55
CA GLU A 567 29.52 -31.13 33.87
C GLU A 567 29.29 -31.05 32.36
N HIS A 568 28.12 -30.68 31.94
CA HIS A 568 27.77 -30.53 30.53
C HIS A 568 28.53 -29.39 29.82
N LEU A 569 28.85 -28.30 30.53
CA LEU A 569 29.69 -27.22 29.98
C LEU A 569 31.19 -27.62 29.86
N GLN A 570 31.65 -28.58 30.66
CA GLN A 570 33.02 -29.07 30.59
C GLN A 570 33.22 -30.13 29.49
N ASP A 571 32.22 -30.98 29.28
CA ASP A 571 32.23 -32.04 28.28
C ASP A 571 30.84 -32.23 27.65
N PRO A 572 30.50 -31.42 26.64
CA PRO A 572 29.18 -31.46 26.00
C PRO A 572 28.90 -32.76 25.24
N GLU A 573 29.95 -33.48 24.79
CA GLU A 573 29.76 -34.67 23.94
C GLU A 573 29.47 -35.93 24.74
N THR A 574 30.03 -36.08 25.95
CA THR A 574 29.93 -37.31 26.73
C THR A 574 29.02 -37.21 27.94
N SER A 575 28.74 -36.00 28.45
CA SER A 575 27.86 -35.77 29.59
C SER A 575 26.41 -35.91 29.19
N LYS A 576 25.59 -36.45 30.07
CA LYS A 576 24.12 -36.46 29.87
C LYS A 576 23.52 -35.06 30.04
N MET A 577 22.57 -34.74 29.18
CA MET A 577 21.79 -33.53 29.34
C MET A 577 20.99 -33.57 30.65
N PRO A 578 21.06 -32.53 31.51
CA PRO A 578 20.23 -32.46 32.72
C PRO A 578 18.74 -32.54 32.39
N THR A 579 17.91 -32.98 33.33
CA THR A 579 16.44 -33.03 33.27
C THR A 579 15.82 -32.31 34.49
N LEU A 580 14.52 -32.22 34.55
CA LEU A 580 13.79 -31.70 35.73
C LEU A 580 14.15 -32.50 36.99
N GLN A 581 14.41 -33.81 36.86
CA GLN A 581 14.89 -34.65 37.96
C GLN A 581 16.20 -34.11 38.53
N THR A 582 17.16 -33.74 37.68
CA THR A 582 18.45 -33.19 38.11
C THR A 582 18.28 -31.91 38.91
N LEU A 583 17.38 -31.03 38.47
CA LEU A 583 17.04 -29.78 39.19
C LEU A 583 16.38 -30.09 40.57
N TYR A 584 15.46 -31.04 40.60
CA TYR A 584 14.79 -31.50 41.83
C TYR A 584 15.79 -32.01 42.82
N ASP A 585 16.68 -32.90 42.43
CA ASP A 585 17.68 -33.52 43.30
C ASP A 585 18.64 -32.47 43.89
N LEU A 586 19.02 -31.50 43.08
CA LEU A 586 19.86 -30.35 43.51
C LEU A 586 19.12 -29.46 44.51
N LEU A 587 17.86 -29.18 44.29
CA LEU A 587 17.04 -28.41 45.21
C LEU A 587 16.88 -29.13 46.56
N CYS A 588 16.65 -30.45 46.58
CA CYS A 588 16.61 -31.26 47.79
C CYS A 588 17.92 -31.26 48.57
N SER A 589 19.05 -31.02 47.92
CA SER A 589 20.37 -30.98 48.56
C SER A 589 20.75 -29.63 49.16
N GLN A 590 19.92 -28.58 48.95
CA GLN A 590 20.20 -27.23 49.46
C GLN A 590 19.74 -27.11 50.94
N PRO A 591 20.46 -26.37 51.78
CA PRO A 591 20.16 -26.26 53.19
C PRO A 591 19.01 -25.29 53.51
N GLU A 592 18.57 -24.44 52.56
CA GLU A 592 17.57 -23.43 52.81
C GLU A 592 16.15 -24.02 52.81
N GLY A 593 15.26 -23.52 53.69
CA GLY A 593 13.87 -23.96 53.76
C GLY A 593 13.07 -23.66 52.50
N GLU A 594 13.42 -22.55 51.80
CA GLU A 594 12.87 -22.16 50.50
C GLU A 594 13.17 -23.20 49.41
N ALA A 595 14.32 -23.86 49.46
CA ALA A 595 14.66 -24.93 48.52
C ALA A 595 13.72 -26.16 48.71
N VAL A 596 13.34 -26.49 49.93
CA VAL A 596 12.39 -27.56 50.21
C VAL A 596 11.02 -27.23 49.63
N ARG A 597 10.57 -25.96 49.75
CA ARG A 597 9.31 -25.50 49.13
C ARG A 597 9.36 -25.60 47.61
N LEU A 598 10.47 -25.20 47.00
CA LEU A 598 10.69 -25.29 45.56
C LEU A 598 10.69 -26.75 45.08
N ALA A 599 11.40 -27.63 45.77
CA ALA A 599 11.44 -29.07 45.50
C ALA A 599 10.03 -29.69 45.60
N THR A 600 9.30 -29.44 46.72
CA THR A 600 7.95 -29.95 46.89
C THR A 600 6.99 -29.50 45.79
N ALA A 601 7.07 -28.25 45.36
CA ALA A 601 6.24 -27.76 44.25
C ALA A 601 6.62 -28.38 42.89
N LEU A 602 7.91 -28.69 42.68
CA LEU A 602 8.41 -29.31 41.46
C LEU A 602 8.10 -30.83 41.41
N GLU A 603 7.89 -31.47 42.52
CA GLU A 603 7.72 -32.94 42.64
C GLU A 603 6.62 -33.51 41.75
N ILE A 604 5.49 -32.82 41.60
CA ILE A 604 4.38 -33.22 40.73
C ILE A 604 4.77 -33.30 39.24
N TYR A 605 5.75 -32.49 38.81
CA TYR A 605 6.27 -32.45 37.44
C TYR A 605 7.44 -33.43 37.24
N VAL A 606 8.01 -33.99 38.27
CA VAL A 606 9.16 -34.89 38.20
C VAL A 606 8.70 -36.36 38.40
N SER A 607 8.08 -36.68 39.49
CA SER A 607 7.61 -38.03 39.86
C SER A 607 6.10 -38.16 39.92
N GLY A 608 5.38 -37.05 39.89
CA GLY A 608 3.92 -37.02 40.00
C GLY A 608 3.20 -37.18 38.64
N SER A 609 1.89 -36.88 38.65
CA SER A 609 0.99 -37.09 37.51
C SER A 609 1.23 -36.12 36.33
N LEU A 610 2.09 -35.09 36.47
CA LEU A 610 2.37 -34.08 35.46
C LEU A 610 3.79 -34.17 34.92
N ASN A 611 4.41 -35.33 34.88
CA ASN A 611 5.82 -35.57 34.56
C ASN A 611 6.14 -35.59 33.04
N VAL A 612 5.27 -35.03 32.19
CA VAL A 612 5.38 -35.00 30.71
C VAL A 612 6.72 -34.47 30.23
N PHE A 613 7.30 -33.51 30.94
CA PHE A 613 8.54 -32.83 30.60
C PHE A 613 9.79 -33.33 31.33
N ASN A 614 9.69 -34.40 32.08
CA ASN A 614 10.85 -35.00 32.77
C ASN A 614 11.45 -36.19 32.01
N HIS A 615 11.72 -36.01 30.72
CA HIS A 615 12.29 -37.00 29.83
C HIS A 615 13.35 -36.36 28.92
N GLU A 616 14.26 -37.13 28.35
CA GLU A 616 15.17 -36.65 27.32
C GLU A 616 14.38 -36.34 26.03
N THR A 617 14.80 -35.32 25.29
CA THR A 617 14.14 -34.93 24.03
C THR A 617 14.35 -36.01 22.98
N ASN A 618 13.26 -36.47 22.38
CA ASN A 618 13.26 -37.50 21.33
C ASN A 618 12.59 -37.05 20.02
N VAL A 619 12.31 -35.76 19.88
CA VAL A 619 11.64 -35.18 18.70
C VAL A 619 12.67 -34.52 17.76
N ASP A 620 12.46 -34.69 16.46
CA ASP A 620 13.22 -33.98 15.42
C ASP A 620 12.42 -32.84 14.82
N LEU A 621 12.94 -31.61 14.91
CA LEU A 621 12.33 -30.39 14.36
C LEU A 621 12.89 -30.00 12.98
N ASN A 622 13.66 -30.88 12.32
CA ASN A 622 14.33 -30.55 11.06
C ASN A 622 13.39 -30.55 9.83
N ARG A 623 12.11 -30.90 9.98
CA ARG A 623 11.12 -30.81 8.90
C ARG A 623 10.85 -29.35 8.56
N ARG A 624 10.50 -29.09 7.27
CA ARG A 624 10.19 -27.75 6.78
C ARG A 624 8.96 -27.13 7.47
N LEU A 625 7.97 -27.97 7.79
CA LEU A 625 6.71 -27.55 8.40
C LEU A 625 6.45 -28.43 9.63
N VAL A 626 6.44 -27.79 10.82
CA VAL A 626 6.28 -28.47 12.10
C VAL A 626 5.16 -27.81 12.90
N CYS A 627 4.31 -28.63 13.53
CA CYS A 627 3.28 -28.20 14.48
C CYS A 627 3.51 -28.87 15.82
N LEU A 628 3.61 -28.09 16.87
CA LEU A 628 3.68 -28.52 18.26
C LEU A 628 2.25 -28.46 18.85
N ASP A 629 1.56 -29.60 18.86
CA ASP A 629 0.15 -29.70 19.25
C ASP A 629 0.05 -29.98 20.77
N LEU A 630 -0.51 -29.00 21.50
CA LEU A 630 -0.66 -29.03 22.95
C LEU A 630 -2.10 -29.30 23.40
N LYS A 631 -3.02 -29.64 22.50
CA LYS A 631 -4.45 -29.75 22.75
C LYS A 631 -4.81 -30.74 23.88
N LYS A 632 -4.09 -31.85 23.93
CA LYS A 632 -4.37 -32.91 24.92
C LYS A 632 -3.80 -32.62 26.32
N LEU A 633 -3.02 -31.52 26.45
CA LEU A 633 -2.57 -31.09 27.77
C LEU A 633 -3.70 -30.42 28.56
N GLY A 634 -3.81 -30.75 29.82
CA GLY A 634 -4.70 -30.08 30.77
C GLY A 634 -4.36 -28.58 30.91
N ALA A 635 -5.32 -27.78 31.35
CA ALA A 635 -5.15 -26.32 31.46
C ALA A 635 -3.93 -25.93 32.33
N GLY A 636 -3.63 -26.66 33.41
CA GLY A 636 -2.49 -26.41 34.31
C GLY A 636 -1.14 -26.60 33.63
N LEU A 637 -1.00 -27.55 32.69
CA LEU A 637 0.26 -27.77 31.94
C LEU A 637 0.38 -26.93 30.70
N ARG A 638 -0.71 -26.43 30.18
CA ARG A 638 -0.69 -25.74 28.85
C ARG A 638 0.17 -24.47 28.84
N THR A 639 0.09 -23.66 29.91
CA THR A 639 0.92 -22.44 30.00
C THR A 639 2.40 -22.77 30.10
N ILE A 640 2.73 -23.77 30.94
CA ILE A 640 4.10 -24.28 31.11
C ILE A 640 4.61 -24.82 29.77
N ALA A 641 3.80 -25.62 29.08
CA ALA A 641 4.15 -26.17 27.77
C ALA A 641 4.40 -25.06 26.73
N MET A 642 3.56 -24.01 26.71
CA MET A 642 3.76 -22.89 25.78
C MET A 642 5.09 -22.17 26.01
N LEU A 643 5.50 -21.99 27.27
CA LEU A 643 6.79 -21.40 27.61
C LEU A 643 7.97 -22.30 27.14
N ILE A 644 7.85 -23.62 27.40
CA ILE A 644 8.85 -24.60 26.96
C ILE A 644 8.94 -24.64 25.43
N MET A 645 7.80 -24.61 24.73
CA MET A 645 7.78 -24.58 23.26
C MET A 645 8.40 -23.28 22.71
N GLN A 646 8.22 -22.15 23.38
CA GLN A 646 8.86 -20.90 22.95
C GLN A 646 10.39 -20.96 23.05
N ASP A 647 10.93 -21.55 24.12
CA ASP A 647 12.38 -21.76 24.26
C ASP A 647 12.92 -22.73 23.19
N LEU A 648 12.21 -23.83 22.96
CA LEU A 648 12.52 -24.80 21.91
C LEU A 648 12.53 -24.17 20.51
N VAL A 649 11.53 -23.34 20.20
CA VAL A 649 11.44 -22.61 18.94
C VAL A 649 12.60 -21.64 18.79
N ASN A 650 12.97 -20.91 19.85
CA ASN A 650 14.13 -20.01 19.82
C ASN A 650 15.42 -20.75 19.48
N SER A 651 15.67 -21.91 20.10
CA SER A 651 16.82 -22.76 19.80
C SER A 651 16.80 -23.25 18.33
N GLN A 652 15.65 -23.69 17.84
CA GLN A 652 15.50 -24.16 16.45
C GLN A 652 15.68 -23.02 15.42
N VAL A 653 15.17 -21.82 15.72
CA VAL A 653 15.38 -20.63 14.87
C VAL A 653 16.85 -20.28 14.79
N SER A 654 17.55 -20.37 15.89
CA SER A 654 18.98 -20.13 15.95
C SER A 654 19.75 -21.10 15.05
N MET A 655 19.44 -22.40 15.12
CA MET A 655 20.05 -23.40 14.22
C MET A 655 19.75 -23.16 12.75
N ASN A 656 18.51 -22.75 12.43
CA ASN A 656 18.12 -22.43 11.06
C ASN A 656 18.87 -21.21 10.53
N PHE A 657 19.06 -20.20 11.35
CA PHE A 657 19.81 -18.98 11.02
C PHE A 657 21.25 -19.29 10.61
N LEU A 658 21.95 -20.17 11.35
CA LEU A 658 23.29 -20.61 10.98
C LEU A 658 23.34 -21.33 9.63
N ARG A 659 22.26 -22.00 9.26
CA ARG A 659 22.10 -22.66 7.96
C ARG A 659 21.67 -21.71 6.85
N GLY A 660 21.46 -20.41 7.14
CA GLY A 660 20.97 -19.42 6.18
C GLY A 660 19.49 -19.59 5.81
N ILE A 661 18.69 -20.24 6.68
CA ILE A 661 17.28 -20.55 6.42
C ILE A 661 16.40 -19.63 7.26
N ALA A 662 15.51 -18.84 6.62
CA ALA A 662 14.51 -18.06 7.31
C ALA A 662 13.43 -18.96 7.95
N THR A 663 12.90 -18.55 9.09
CA THR A 663 11.91 -19.32 9.84
C THR A 663 10.71 -18.46 10.17
N TRP A 664 9.50 -18.95 9.87
CA TRP A 664 8.25 -18.35 10.28
C TRP A 664 7.70 -19.10 11.50
N CYS A 665 7.33 -18.36 12.54
CA CYS A 665 6.85 -18.94 13.78
C CYS A 665 5.47 -18.39 14.12
N TYR A 666 4.52 -19.28 14.41
CA TYR A 666 3.15 -18.89 14.79
C TYR A 666 2.89 -19.38 16.22
N PHE A 667 2.54 -18.45 17.10
CA PHE A 667 2.17 -18.72 18.50
C PHE A 667 0.70 -18.37 18.68
N ASP A 668 -0.15 -19.39 18.76
CA ASP A 668 -1.56 -19.15 19.05
C ASP A 668 -1.80 -18.98 20.56
N GLU A 669 -2.84 -18.24 20.95
CA GLU A 669 -3.19 -17.87 22.33
C GLU A 669 -2.01 -17.25 23.13
N PHE A 670 -1.20 -16.44 22.47
CA PHE A 670 0.04 -15.86 23.02
C PHE A 670 -0.17 -15.06 24.31
N HIS A 671 -1.37 -14.45 24.51
CA HIS A 671 -1.70 -13.66 25.69
C HIS A 671 -1.57 -14.46 27.01
N VAL A 672 -1.64 -15.80 26.96
CA VAL A 672 -1.50 -16.65 28.14
C VAL A 672 -0.11 -16.50 28.76
N LEU A 673 0.92 -16.31 27.94
CA LEU A 673 2.32 -16.14 28.38
C LEU A 673 2.61 -14.76 28.99
N LEU A 674 1.70 -13.80 28.84
CA LEU A 674 1.90 -12.41 29.27
C LEU A 674 1.22 -12.08 30.59
N ARG A 675 0.58 -13.05 31.23
CA ARG A 675 -0.11 -12.87 32.51
C ARG A 675 0.85 -12.73 33.70
N ASP A 676 1.94 -13.46 33.67
CA ASP A 676 2.94 -13.48 34.73
C ASP A 676 4.14 -12.61 34.31
N ARG A 677 4.63 -11.77 35.22
CA ARG A 677 5.61 -10.72 34.91
C ARG A 677 6.95 -11.25 34.39
N LEU A 678 7.52 -12.30 35.02
CA LEU A 678 8.80 -12.85 34.56
C LEU A 678 8.64 -13.53 33.21
N THR A 679 7.57 -14.28 33.03
CA THR A 679 7.25 -14.95 31.77
C THR A 679 7.03 -13.93 30.65
N ALA A 680 6.32 -12.84 30.93
CA ALA A 680 6.13 -11.77 29.98
C ALA A 680 7.46 -11.11 29.57
N SER A 681 8.33 -10.79 30.55
CA SER A 681 9.66 -10.23 30.29
C SER A 681 10.54 -11.15 29.46
N TYR A 682 10.53 -12.46 29.76
CA TYR A 682 11.22 -13.48 28.96
C TYR A 682 10.69 -13.53 27.52
N CYS A 683 9.35 -13.54 27.35
CA CYS A 683 8.72 -13.55 26.03
C CYS A 683 9.11 -12.33 25.21
N VAL A 684 9.13 -11.13 25.81
CA VAL A 684 9.57 -9.90 25.12
C VAL A 684 11.04 -9.95 24.70
N ALA A 685 11.90 -10.49 25.57
CA ALA A 685 13.31 -10.65 25.24
C ALA A 685 13.50 -11.59 24.03
N ILE A 686 12.83 -12.73 24.01
CA ILE A 686 12.84 -13.66 22.87
C ILE A 686 12.24 -13.00 21.62
N TRP A 687 11.12 -12.26 21.74
CA TRP A 687 10.49 -11.55 20.62
C TRP A 687 11.44 -10.58 19.92
N LYS A 688 12.25 -9.85 20.70
CA LYS A 688 13.30 -8.96 20.16
C LYS A 688 14.45 -9.73 19.52
N MET A 689 14.78 -10.90 20.06
CA MET A 689 15.91 -11.72 19.62
C MET A 689 15.62 -12.48 18.34
N LEU A 690 14.43 -13.04 18.20
CA LEU A 690 14.00 -13.82 17.03
C LEU A 690 14.19 -13.02 15.71
N ARG A 691 13.89 -11.72 15.72
CA ARG A 691 14.11 -10.83 14.56
C ARG A 691 15.57 -10.84 14.08
N LYS A 692 16.53 -10.76 15.00
CA LYS A 692 17.97 -10.73 14.67
C LYS A 692 18.45 -12.03 14.01
N LYS A 693 17.71 -13.12 14.22
CA LYS A 693 18.00 -14.45 13.68
C LYS A 693 17.20 -14.79 12.41
N GLY A 694 16.72 -13.77 11.68
CA GLY A 694 15.97 -13.98 10.43
C GLY A 694 14.63 -14.70 10.62
N CYS A 695 14.05 -14.64 11.82
CA CYS A 695 12.74 -15.18 12.12
C CYS A 695 11.64 -14.14 11.83
N VAL A 696 10.49 -14.63 11.38
CA VAL A 696 9.25 -13.87 11.19
C VAL A 696 8.20 -14.41 12.17
N PRO A 697 8.22 -14.00 13.43
CA PRO A 697 7.28 -14.48 14.43
C PRO A 697 5.92 -13.81 14.29
N SER A 698 4.86 -14.55 14.61
CA SER A 698 3.47 -14.13 14.63
C SER A 698 2.82 -14.57 15.91
N ALA A 699 2.29 -13.63 16.69
CA ALA A 699 1.51 -13.90 17.89
C ALA A 699 0.02 -13.69 17.60
N LEU A 700 -0.79 -14.64 17.98
CA LEU A 700 -2.23 -14.59 17.81
C LEU A 700 -2.92 -14.51 19.18
N THR A 701 -3.90 -13.62 19.32
CA THR A 701 -4.69 -13.54 20.54
C THR A 701 -6.14 -13.15 20.27
N GLN A 702 -7.05 -13.75 21.03
CA GLN A 702 -8.47 -13.43 21.03
C GLN A 702 -8.84 -12.48 22.19
N ASN A 703 -8.01 -12.43 23.22
CA ASN A 703 -8.24 -11.60 24.40
C ASN A 703 -7.32 -10.38 24.37
N VAL A 704 -7.74 -9.38 23.63
CA VAL A 704 -6.98 -8.13 23.46
C VAL A 704 -6.88 -7.37 24.78
N LYS A 705 -7.90 -7.41 25.62
CA LYS A 705 -7.92 -6.73 26.92
C LYS A 705 -6.85 -7.28 27.87
N ASP A 706 -6.75 -8.59 28.02
CA ASP A 706 -5.72 -9.22 28.86
C ASP A 706 -4.33 -8.98 28.28
N PHE A 707 -4.22 -9.01 26.95
CA PHE A 707 -3.01 -8.70 26.24
C PHE A 707 -2.54 -7.27 26.53
N LEU A 708 -3.41 -6.26 26.42
CA LEU A 708 -3.10 -4.84 26.66
C LEU A 708 -2.92 -4.48 28.15
N ALA A 709 -3.27 -5.37 29.07
CA ALA A 709 -3.10 -5.13 30.51
C ALA A 709 -1.67 -5.36 31.00
N SER A 710 -0.82 -6.06 30.24
CA SER A 710 0.59 -6.26 30.58
C SER A 710 1.44 -5.04 30.24
N PRO A 711 2.29 -4.53 31.14
CA PRO A 711 3.20 -3.42 30.87
C PRO A 711 4.22 -3.72 29.75
N GLU A 712 4.52 -4.99 29.55
CA GLU A 712 5.46 -5.46 28.53
C GLU A 712 4.91 -5.41 27.10
N ILE A 713 3.59 -5.22 26.95
CA ILE A 713 2.91 -5.16 25.64
C ILE A 713 3.38 -4.01 24.78
N GLU A 714 3.63 -2.85 25.35
CA GLU A 714 4.13 -1.68 24.66
C GLU A 714 5.41 -2.04 23.89
N ASN A 715 6.30 -2.78 24.52
CA ASN A 715 7.52 -3.31 23.88
C ASN A 715 7.24 -4.29 22.74
N ILE A 716 6.18 -5.09 22.81
CA ILE A 716 5.80 -6.03 21.72
C ILE A 716 5.28 -5.24 20.52
N PHE A 717 4.41 -4.24 20.75
CA PHE A 717 3.92 -3.37 19.68
C PHE A 717 5.05 -2.58 18.99
N GLU A 718 5.93 -1.95 19.77
CA GLU A 718 7.07 -1.20 19.24
C GLU A 718 8.05 -2.06 18.41
N ASN A 719 8.07 -3.36 18.66
CA ASN A 719 8.91 -4.31 17.94
C ASN A 719 8.12 -5.17 16.93
N SER A 720 6.95 -4.70 16.50
CA SER A 720 6.10 -5.40 15.54
C SER A 720 5.60 -4.41 14.48
N ASP A 721 6.18 -4.45 13.29
CA ASP A 721 5.78 -3.59 12.17
C ASP A 721 4.62 -4.20 11.35
N PHE A 722 4.12 -5.38 11.74
CA PHE A 722 3.02 -6.05 11.06
C PHE A 722 1.88 -6.35 12.05
N LEU A 723 0.69 -5.79 11.77
CA LEU A 723 -0.50 -6.08 12.57
C LEU A 723 -1.70 -6.37 11.66
N VAL A 724 -2.44 -7.40 11.99
CA VAL A 724 -3.76 -7.71 11.42
C VAL A 724 -4.80 -7.50 12.52
N LEU A 725 -5.57 -6.43 12.39
CA LEU A 725 -6.69 -6.13 13.28
C LEU A 725 -7.99 -6.55 12.59
N LEU A 726 -8.60 -7.60 13.09
CA LEU A 726 -9.94 -8.04 12.70
C LEU A 726 -11.00 -7.41 13.63
N SER A 727 -12.26 -7.87 13.57
CA SER A 727 -13.32 -7.36 14.43
C SER A 727 -12.92 -7.35 15.91
N GLN A 728 -13.16 -6.24 16.60
CA GLN A 728 -12.78 -6.00 18.00
C GLN A 728 -14.01 -5.79 18.90
N ALA A 729 -13.88 -6.22 20.15
CA ALA A 729 -14.91 -5.95 21.18
C ALA A 729 -15.01 -4.44 21.48
N GLN A 730 -16.20 -3.98 21.89
CA GLN A 730 -16.46 -2.55 22.10
C GLN A 730 -15.50 -1.89 23.11
N GLY A 731 -15.15 -2.61 24.20
CA GLY A 731 -14.23 -2.10 25.22
C GLY A 731 -12.78 -1.98 24.77
N ASP A 732 -12.35 -2.82 23.83
CA ASP A 732 -10.96 -2.90 23.39
C ASP A 732 -10.63 -1.85 22.30
N ARG A 733 -11.65 -1.41 21.56
CA ARG A 733 -11.50 -0.48 20.42
C ARG A 733 -10.85 0.84 20.78
N GLN A 734 -11.31 1.46 21.88
CA GLN A 734 -10.80 2.76 22.31
C GLN A 734 -9.34 2.66 22.79
N ILE A 735 -9.00 1.56 23.47
CA ILE A 735 -7.64 1.31 23.95
C ILE A 735 -6.70 1.11 22.75
N LEU A 736 -7.10 0.26 21.79
CA LEU A 736 -6.35 0.03 20.55
C LEU A 736 -6.23 1.30 19.70
N ALA A 737 -7.30 2.07 19.57
CA ALA A 737 -7.28 3.33 18.81
C ALA A 737 -6.24 4.31 19.40
N LYS A 738 -6.18 4.42 20.71
CA LYS A 738 -5.20 5.28 21.39
C LYS A 738 -3.78 4.73 21.26
N GLN A 739 -3.58 3.43 21.46
CA GLN A 739 -2.25 2.79 21.41
C GLN A 739 -1.63 2.81 20.00
N LEU A 740 -2.45 2.62 18.96
CA LEU A 740 -2.01 2.50 17.58
C LEU A 740 -2.21 3.79 16.76
N GLY A 741 -2.73 4.86 17.37
CA GLY A 741 -3.01 6.10 16.66
C GLY A 741 -4.06 5.95 15.54
N ILE A 742 -5.06 5.06 15.72
CA ILE A 742 -6.09 4.75 14.71
C ILE A 742 -7.11 5.88 14.66
N SER A 743 -7.40 6.41 13.46
CA SER A 743 -8.45 7.42 13.27
C SER A 743 -9.86 6.82 13.49
N PRO A 744 -10.87 7.64 13.82
CA PRO A 744 -12.26 7.17 13.91
C PRO A 744 -12.75 6.50 12.62
N HIS A 745 -12.24 6.93 11.48
CA HIS A 745 -12.58 6.37 10.17
C HIS A 745 -11.97 4.97 9.99
N GLN A 746 -10.70 4.80 10.34
CA GLN A 746 -10.05 3.49 10.37
C GLN A 746 -10.71 2.54 11.36
N LEU A 747 -11.14 3.06 12.54
CA LEU A 747 -11.78 2.27 13.57
C LEU A 747 -13.09 1.62 13.09
N SER A 748 -13.80 2.23 12.13
CA SER A 748 -15.02 1.65 11.55
C SER A 748 -14.78 0.29 10.89
N TYR A 749 -13.58 0.08 10.32
CA TYR A 749 -13.18 -1.19 9.67
C TYR A 749 -12.87 -2.33 10.63
N VAL A 750 -12.92 -2.12 11.94
CA VAL A 750 -12.78 -3.16 12.98
C VAL A 750 -13.96 -3.17 13.95
N THR A 751 -15.03 -2.42 13.65
CA THR A 751 -16.14 -2.20 14.57
C THR A 751 -17.32 -3.14 14.35
N HIS A 752 -17.82 -3.27 13.11
CA HIS A 752 -18.97 -4.11 12.76
C HIS A 752 -18.69 -4.83 11.44
N THR A 753 -17.54 -5.46 11.38
CA THR A 753 -17.05 -6.09 10.17
C THR A 753 -17.39 -7.58 10.15
N ASN A 754 -17.52 -8.12 8.95
CA ASN A 754 -17.67 -9.56 8.75
C ASN A 754 -16.34 -10.28 9.02
N SER A 755 -16.40 -11.60 9.13
CA SER A 755 -15.20 -12.42 9.23
C SER A 755 -14.30 -12.23 8.01
N GLY A 756 -13.01 -11.97 8.23
CA GLY A 756 -12.02 -11.71 7.19
C GLY A 756 -11.92 -10.25 6.74
N GLU A 757 -12.57 -9.34 7.42
CA GLU A 757 -12.45 -7.89 7.17
C GLU A 757 -11.74 -7.21 8.35
N GLY A 758 -10.93 -6.18 8.08
CA GLY A 758 -10.20 -5.50 9.13
C GLY A 758 -9.20 -4.45 8.64
N LEU A 759 -8.22 -4.15 9.48
CA LEU A 759 -7.08 -3.26 9.17
C LEU A 759 -5.78 -4.05 9.15
N LEU A 760 -4.97 -3.82 8.13
CA LEU A 760 -3.62 -4.33 8.01
C LEU A 760 -2.63 -3.18 8.20
N PHE A 761 -1.71 -3.35 9.15
CA PHE A 761 -0.55 -2.47 9.33
C PHE A 761 0.69 -3.16 8.77
N PHE A 762 1.44 -2.44 7.96
CA PHE A 762 2.68 -2.88 7.37
C PHE A 762 3.71 -1.74 7.42
N GLY A 763 4.53 -1.71 8.45
CA GLY A 763 5.35 -0.55 8.78
C GLY A 763 4.49 0.68 9.01
N ASN A 764 4.73 1.72 8.22
CA ASN A 764 3.95 2.97 8.30
C ASN A 764 2.67 2.96 7.44
N THR A 765 2.37 1.84 6.78
CA THR A 765 1.22 1.72 5.89
C THR A 765 0.05 1.07 6.61
N THR A 766 -1.11 1.72 6.63
CA THR A 766 -2.35 1.16 7.20
C THR A 766 -3.40 1.05 6.12
N ILE A 767 -3.89 -0.17 5.87
CA ILE A 767 -4.83 -0.47 4.79
C ILE A 767 -6.03 -1.24 5.36
N PRO A 768 -7.26 -0.78 5.11
CA PRO A 768 -8.44 -1.59 5.36
C PRO A 768 -8.49 -2.71 4.32
N PHE A 769 -8.70 -3.93 4.78
CA PHE A 769 -8.69 -5.09 3.89
C PHE A 769 -9.94 -5.94 4.01
N VAL A 770 -10.23 -6.64 2.91
CA VAL A 770 -11.28 -7.65 2.81
C VAL A 770 -10.65 -8.92 2.25
N ASP A 771 -10.74 -9.99 3.01
CA ASP A 771 -10.32 -11.32 2.62
C ASP A 771 -11.51 -12.26 2.50
N ARG A 772 -12.03 -12.42 1.28
CA ARG A 772 -13.11 -13.37 0.96
C ARG A 772 -12.55 -14.57 0.25
N PHE A 773 -12.07 -15.54 1.00
CA PHE A 773 -11.57 -16.79 0.44
C PHE A 773 -12.73 -17.63 -0.14
N PRO A 774 -12.60 -18.17 -1.37
CA PRO A 774 -13.63 -19.00 -1.96
C PRO A 774 -13.90 -20.27 -1.14
N GLN A 775 -15.15 -20.46 -0.69
CA GLN A 775 -15.55 -21.57 0.17
C GLN A 775 -15.60 -22.93 -0.52
N ASN A 776 -15.58 -22.95 -1.84
CA ASN A 776 -15.66 -24.14 -2.67
C ASN A 776 -14.29 -24.78 -3.02
N THR A 777 -13.22 -24.33 -2.39
CA THR A 777 -11.86 -24.82 -2.61
C THR A 777 -11.44 -25.84 -1.55
N GLU A 778 -10.57 -26.79 -1.93
CA GLU A 778 -9.99 -27.76 -0.99
C GLU A 778 -9.20 -27.05 0.12
N LEU A 779 -8.47 -25.98 -0.22
CA LEU A 779 -7.74 -25.19 0.74
C LEU A 779 -8.65 -24.53 1.80
N TYR A 780 -9.82 -24.02 1.40
CA TYR A 780 -10.77 -23.45 2.38
C TYR A 780 -11.21 -24.52 3.39
N ALA A 781 -11.58 -25.69 2.89
CA ALA A 781 -12.05 -26.81 3.70
C ALA A 781 -11.00 -27.22 4.77
N ILE A 782 -9.72 -27.22 4.41
CA ILE A 782 -8.62 -27.60 5.30
C ILE A 782 -8.31 -26.46 6.31
N MET A 783 -8.43 -25.21 5.90
CA MET A 783 -8.13 -24.06 6.75
C MET A 783 -9.26 -23.68 7.70
N THR A 784 -10.53 -23.97 7.34
CA THR A 784 -11.68 -23.59 8.15
C THR A 784 -11.72 -24.31 9.49
N THR A 785 -12.10 -23.60 10.55
CA THR A 785 -12.38 -24.15 11.89
C THR A 785 -13.87 -24.21 12.20
N ARG A 786 -14.74 -23.71 11.28
CA ARG A 786 -16.18 -23.65 11.51
C ARG A 786 -16.79 -25.05 11.53
N PRO A 787 -17.54 -25.42 12.58
CA PRO A 787 -18.14 -26.74 12.68
C PRO A 787 -19.15 -27.06 11.57
N GLU A 788 -19.82 -26.02 11.04
CA GLU A 788 -20.82 -26.14 9.96
C GLU A 788 -20.18 -26.55 8.64
N ASP A 789 -19.02 -25.97 8.32
CA ASP A 789 -18.28 -26.27 7.09
C ASP A 789 -17.70 -27.70 7.15
N LYS A 790 -17.19 -28.11 8.32
CA LYS A 790 -16.67 -29.50 8.53
C LYS A 790 -17.73 -30.58 8.40
N LYS A 791 -18.98 -30.31 8.78
CA LYS A 791 -20.10 -31.27 8.61
C LYS A 791 -20.47 -31.45 7.14
N GLN A 792 -20.33 -30.42 6.29
CA GLN A 792 -20.56 -30.53 4.86
C GLN A 792 -19.51 -31.39 4.14
N GLU A 793 -18.26 -31.38 4.60
CA GLU A 793 -17.21 -32.28 4.12
C GLU A 793 -17.46 -33.74 4.47
N MET A 794 -17.83 -34.03 5.73
CA MET A 794 -18.16 -35.41 6.15
C MET A 794 -19.33 -36.01 5.37
N ASN A 795 -20.20 -35.15 4.82
CA ASN A 795 -21.32 -35.58 3.98
C ASN A 795 -20.97 -35.69 2.47
N ARG A 796 -19.79 -35.23 2.05
CA ARG A 796 -19.26 -35.28 0.66
C ARG A 796 -18.20 -36.35 0.45
N ALA A 797 -17.60 -36.85 1.54
CA ALA A 797 -16.69 -38.02 1.55
C ALA A 797 -17.48 -39.31 1.82
#